data_deebdb4de26a1ad073a18e1def8df3c3
#
_entry.id   deebdb4de26a1ad073a18e1def8df3c3
#
_cell.length_a   1.000
_cell.length_b   1.000
_cell.length_c   1.000
_cell.angle_alpha   90.00
_cell.angle_beta   90.00
_cell.angle_gamma   90.00
#
_symmetry.space_group_name_H-M   'P 1'
#
loop_
_entity.id
_entity.type
_entity.pdbx_description
1 polymer ?
#
loop_
_entity_poly.entity_id
_entity_poly.type
_entity_poly.pdbx_seq_one_letter_code
_entity_poly.pdbx_strand_id
1 'polypeptide(L)'
;MKQDVLETLEFDKIREKLAELAPSQLSKAMARTLMPSVEPEIIEKKLTETEEASILLEREITTPLGETHDITETLEKAGKDMILMAKEFIDLAATLETYKKMHHYFEGERHLIYPALEELASLIIPQEQLIARIHQVFDEHGEVSDRASPRLSRIRTEKEMIKNRIRKTIQQIIQDKDQSSYFQDAIVTQRNGRYVVPVKEEYRYKFEGIVHDRSSTGQTLFMEPMVSVRLNNDLAELTASEKQEVQEILRALTEQVKKTREVTKNNCRLATELEFIFARAKMALSMQGVKAIHSTHALDLRRARHPLIPADKVVPISLTLGMDFQILIITGSNAGGKTIAIKTAGLLSLMNQSGLFIPAAEGSMLPIYKNIYAIIGDEQSIQYNLSTFSSYITQLTAFLSHVGAEDLVLLDELGSGTDPVEGAALAQSVTEYLQMQGVPAIITSHFSEMKKLAYETRGIENAFVEFDEETLTPTYHLIIGVAGNSNAFSICKRFGMPPLVLSRASQLKEGSPLHNMEEVMARLNRQTREVAHEKEEVEAQLKKAEELRNELRTETDAFYKKKDQILEKTRQEAETIKRDLRNQSEAIIKDLKKKASAMAKDDLQQHVSKVRGAIDAMALPGRENRRNPLPKEQIKKGTYVYIDTLDSDGTITKVSGNKITIACGLMHVTVTPEHCFETKKPVKKVRKPVSRPFAARGAASVRTVHTILNVIGKTVDEAVPEVDRFLNECFMAGVSPVQIIHGKGTGALRQGIQEYLRTLNFVKEFHEADYRNGGAGVTEVFF
;
A
#
# COMPACT_ATOMS: atom_id res chain seq x y z
N MET A 1 -0.32 -17.12 -23.45
CA MET A 1 -1.73 -16.67 -23.48
C MET A 1 -2.05 -16.06 -24.84
N LYS A 2 -3.26 -16.29 -25.37
CA LYS A 2 -3.68 -15.76 -26.68
C LYS A 2 -4.18 -14.31 -26.50
N GLN A 3 -3.98 -13.47 -27.53
CA GLN A 3 -4.40 -12.07 -27.54
C GLN A 3 -5.92 -11.91 -27.37
N ASP A 4 -6.70 -12.77 -28.02
CA ASP A 4 -8.17 -12.75 -27.96
C ASP A 4 -8.71 -12.88 -26.53
N VAL A 5 -8.04 -13.69 -25.67
CA VAL A 5 -8.43 -13.85 -24.27
C VAL A 5 -8.18 -12.56 -23.45
N LEU A 6 -7.09 -11.86 -23.76
CA LEU A 6 -6.78 -10.58 -23.09
C LEU A 6 -7.84 -9.52 -23.41
N GLU A 7 -8.33 -9.49 -24.63
CA GLU A 7 -9.41 -8.60 -25.07
C GLU A 7 -10.76 -8.99 -24.48
N THR A 8 -11.10 -10.29 -24.51
CA THR A 8 -12.34 -10.82 -23.91
C THR A 8 -12.45 -10.51 -22.41
N LEU A 9 -11.32 -10.63 -21.68
CA LEU A 9 -11.25 -10.30 -20.26
C LEU A 9 -10.95 -8.81 -19.98
N GLU A 10 -10.89 -7.97 -21.03
CA GLU A 10 -10.67 -6.51 -20.93
C GLU A 10 -9.33 -6.12 -20.28
N PHE A 11 -8.29 -6.98 -20.41
CA PHE A 11 -6.96 -6.70 -19.89
C PHE A 11 -6.27 -5.56 -20.62
N ASP A 12 -6.62 -5.31 -21.89
CA ASP A 12 -6.24 -4.14 -22.66
C ASP A 12 -6.61 -2.83 -21.95
N LYS A 13 -7.80 -2.76 -21.34
CA LYS A 13 -8.23 -1.59 -20.55
C LYS A 13 -7.41 -1.42 -19.26
N ILE A 14 -6.95 -2.51 -18.66
CA ILE A 14 -6.01 -2.45 -17.52
C ILE A 14 -4.67 -1.89 -17.96
N ARG A 15 -4.16 -2.30 -19.11
CA ARG A 15 -2.93 -1.76 -19.71
C ARG A 15 -3.02 -0.26 -19.96
N GLU A 16 -4.15 0.23 -20.48
CA GLU A 16 -4.34 1.68 -20.70
C GLU A 16 -4.42 2.45 -19.38
N LYS A 17 -5.16 1.96 -18.37
CA LYS A 17 -5.15 2.55 -17.03
C LYS A 17 -3.75 2.60 -16.44
N LEU A 18 -2.96 1.55 -16.63
CA LEU A 18 -1.58 1.50 -16.15
C LEU A 18 -0.69 2.51 -16.91
N ALA A 19 -0.90 2.66 -18.23
CA ALA A 19 -0.20 3.62 -19.05
C ALA A 19 -0.52 5.08 -18.65
N GLU A 20 -1.74 5.37 -18.21
CA GLU A 20 -2.11 6.69 -17.69
C GLU A 20 -1.32 7.07 -16.43
N LEU A 21 -0.96 6.09 -15.60
CA LEU A 21 -0.20 6.27 -14.36
C LEU A 21 1.32 6.32 -14.57
N ALA A 22 1.79 5.90 -15.74
CA ALA A 22 3.20 5.90 -16.11
C ALA A 22 3.67 7.31 -16.53
N PRO A 23 4.83 7.80 -16.04
CA PRO A 23 5.24 9.18 -16.27
C PRO A 23 5.79 9.44 -17.67
N SER A 24 6.68 8.59 -18.19
CA SER A 24 7.34 8.77 -19.50
C SER A 24 6.63 8.04 -20.63
N GLN A 25 6.90 8.43 -21.87
CA GLN A 25 6.37 7.73 -23.06
C GLN A 25 6.89 6.28 -23.16
N LEU A 26 8.11 6.04 -22.73
CA LEU A 26 8.71 4.70 -22.72
C LEU A 26 8.02 3.79 -21.69
N SER A 27 7.78 4.28 -20.47
CA SER A 27 7.06 3.52 -19.46
C SER A 27 5.57 3.31 -19.80
N LYS A 28 4.94 4.27 -20.52
CA LYS A 28 3.59 4.08 -21.10
C LYS A 28 3.56 2.99 -22.17
N ALA A 29 4.57 2.96 -23.05
CA ALA A 29 4.69 1.89 -24.05
C ALA A 29 4.88 0.52 -23.38
N MET A 30 5.67 0.45 -22.31
CA MET A 30 5.88 -0.76 -21.51
C MET A 30 4.57 -1.24 -20.85
N ALA A 31 3.77 -0.33 -20.34
CA ALA A 31 2.45 -0.64 -19.79
C ALA A 31 1.50 -1.24 -20.84
N ARG A 32 1.44 -0.66 -22.04
CA ARG A 32 0.61 -1.13 -23.15
C ARG A 32 1.02 -2.50 -23.69
N THR A 33 2.29 -2.85 -23.58
CA THR A 33 2.83 -4.13 -24.04
C THR A 33 2.97 -5.18 -22.93
N LEU A 34 2.47 -4.88 -21.71
CA LEU A 34 2.54 -5.79 -20.56
C LEU A 34 1.83 -7.12 -20.89
N MET A 35 2.52 -8.23 -20.64
CA MET A 35 1.99 -9.58 -20.83
C MET A 35 2.05 -10.38 -19.53
N PRO A 36 1.04 -11.20 -19.24
CA PRO A 36 1.09 -12.15 -18.12
C PRO A 36 2.21 -13.17 -18.31
N SER A 37 2.96 -13.46 -17.26
CA SER A 37 3.96 -14.52 -17.20
C SER A 37 3.35 -15.82 -16.69
N VAL A 38 4.00 -16.93 -17.01
CA VAL A 38 3.71 -18.25 -16.42
C VAL A 38 4.84 -18.74 -15.51
N GLU A 39 5.90 -17.96 -15.37
CA GLU A 39 7.06 -18.28 -14.55
C GLU A 39 6.87 -17.73 -13.12
N PRO A 40 6.79 -18.60 -12.09
CA PRO A 40 6.53 -18.16 -10.71
C PRO A 40 7.55 -17.15 -10.20
N GLU A 41 8.83 -17.35 -10.52
CA GLU A 41 9.92 -16.47 -10.08
C GLU A 41 9.80 -15.05 -10.63
N ILE A 42 9.41 -14.93 -11.91
CA ILE A 42 9.22 -13.62 -12.56
C ILE A 42 8.01 -12.91 -11.96
N ILE A 43 6.92 -13.63 -11.71
CA ILE A 43 5.70 -13.09 -11.13
C ILE A 43 5.99 -12.59 -9.70
N GLU A 44 6.63 -13.43 -8.87
CA GLU A 44 6.94 -13.07 -7.48
C GLU A 44 7.90 -11.89 -7.41
N LYS A 45 8.93 -11.84 -8.26
CA LYS A 45 9.83 -10.67 -8.36
C LYS A 45 9.05 -9.40 -8.64
N LYS A 46 8.20 -9.41 -9.67
CA LYS A 46 7.37 -8.25 -10.05
C LYS A 46 6.39 -7.84 -8.94
N LEU A 47 5.79 -8.80 -8.24
CA LEU A 47 4.89 -8.51 -7.12
C LEU A 47 5.64 -7.89 -5.94
N THR A 48 6.85 -8.38 -5.63
CA THR A 48 7.71 -7.83 -4.58
C THR A 48 8.17 -6.41 -4.91
N GLU A 49 8.59 -6.15 -6.16
CA GLU A 49 8.90 -4.80 -6.64
C GLU A 49 7.70 -3.85 -6.48
N THR A 50 6.49 -4.33 -6.82
CA THR A 50 5.25 -3.55 -6.67
C THR A 50 4.93 -3.29 -5.20
N GLU A 51 5.17 -4.26 -4.33
CA GLU A 51 4.98 -4.15 -2.88
C GLU A 51 5.91 -3.10 -2.26
N GLU A 52 7.21 -3.19 -2.54
CA GLU A 52 8.18 -2.22 -2.05
C GLU A 52 7.87 -0.79 -2.54
N ALA A 53 7.54 -0.63 -3.82
CA ALA A 53 7.16 0.67 -4.37
C ALA A 53 5.86 1.21 -3.77
N SER A 54 4.89 0.35 -3.45
CA SER A 54 3.64 0.76 -2.77
C SER A 54 3.92 1.24 -1.34
N ILE A 55 4.74 0.50 -0.59
CA ILE A 55 5.17 0.89 0.77
C ILE A 55 5.94 2.22 0.73
N LEU A 56 6.81 2.41 -0.27
CA LEU A 56 7.56 3.65 -0.44
C LEU A 56 6.62 4.83 -0.69
N LEU A 57 5.64 4.69 -1.59
CA LEU A 57 4.67 5.74 -1.90
C LEU A 57 3.78 6.13 -0.71
N GLU A 58 3.53 5.21 0.22
CA GLU A 58 2.75 5.48 1.43
C GLU A 58 3.58 6.13 2.55
N ARG A 59 4.86 5.80 2.66
CA ARG A 59 5.70 6.21 3.79
C ARG A 59 6.56 7.43 3.51
N GLU A 60 7.03 7.58 2.26
CA GLU A 60 8.00 8.60 1.90
C GLU A 60 7.31 9.81 1.25
N ILE A 61 7.71 11.01 1.64
CA ILE A 61 7.20 12.27 1.06
C ILE A 61 7.73 12.48 -0.36
N THR A 62 8.95 11.99 -0.63
CA THR A 62 9.63 12.15 -1.92
C THR A 62 9.83 10.80 -2.60
N THR A 63 9.75 10.79 -3.92
CA THR A 63 10.01 9.62 -4.74
C THR A 63 11.28 9.81 -5.56
N PRO A 64 11.94 8.72 -6.03
CA PRO A 64 13.10 8.83 -6.91
C PRO A 64 12.76 9.32 -8.30
N LEU A 65 11.47 9.43 -8.64
CA LEU A 65 11.00 9.86 -9.97
C LEU A 65 11.22 11.37 -10.15
N GLY A 66 11.53 11.75 -11.37
CA GLY A 66 11.76 13.14 -11.77
C GLY A 66 11.34 13.36 -13.23
N GLU A 67 11.77 14.49 -13.77
CA GLU A 67 11.53 14.80 -15.19
C GLU A 67 12.43 13.91 -16.06
N THR A 68 11.84 13.17 -16.99
CA THR A 68 12.54 12.33 -17.98
C THR A 68 12.01 12.62 -19.37
N HIS A 69 12.92 12.75 -20.32
CA HIS A 69 12.59 12.94 -21.73
C HIS A 69 12.96 11.69 -22.53
N ASP A 70 12.29 11.47 -23.63
CA ASP A 70 12.69 10.42 -24.58
C ASP A 70 13.93 10.87 -25.35
N ILE A 71 15.07 10.37 -24.91
CA ILE A 71 16.39 10.67 -25.47
C ILE A 71 16.83 9.65 -26.53
N THR A 72 15.97 8.74 -26.95
CA THR A 72 16.30 7.65 -27.89
C THR A 72 16.80 8.21 -29.21
N GLU A 73 16.07 9.17 -29.81
CA GLU A 73 16.45 9.82 -31.06
C GLU A 73 17.74 10.63 -30.90
N THR A 74 17.92 11.32 -29.78
CA THR A 74 19.15 12.08 -29.44
C THR A 74 20.38 11.16 -29.44
N LEU A 75 20.27 9.99 -28.79
CA LEU A 75 21.36 9.00 -28.77
C LEU A 75 21.62 8.38 -30.14
N GLU A 76 20.60 8.21 -30.98
CA GLU A 76 20.78 7.73 -32.34
C GLU A 76 21.48 8.76 -33.23
N LYS A 77 21.11 10.04 -33.15
CA LYS A 77 21.76 11.15 -33.85
C LYS A 77 23.25 11.23 -33.48
N ALA A 78 23.57 11.22 -32.17
CA ALA A 78 24.94 11.21 -31.70
C ALA A 78 25.73 10.00 -32.23
N GLY A 79 25.09 8.81 -32.32
CA GLY A 79 25.69 7.61 -32.87
C GLY A 79 26.00 7.70 -34.39
N LYS A 80 25.28 8.52 -35.12
CA LYS A 80 25.43 8.78 -36.57
C LYS A 80 26.30 10.01 -36.85
N ASP A 81 27.02 10.53 -35.89
CA ASP A 81 27.87 11.73 -35.98
C ASP A 81 27.11 13.02 -36.37
N MET A 82 25.79 13.07 -36.13
CA MET A 82 24.98 14.26 -36.29
C MET A 82 25.13 15.17 -35.07
N ILE A 83 25.44 16.46 -35.32
CA ILE A 83 25.59 17.44 -34.24
C ILE A 83 24.23 17.65 -33.58
N LEU A 84 24.19 17.47 -32.26
CA LEU A 84 22.99 17.70 -31.46
C LEU A 84 22.71 19.18 -31.26
N MET A 85 21.41 19.52 -31.10
CA MET A 85 20.97 20.89 -30.84
C MET A 85 20.96 21.17 -29.30
N ALA A 86 20.96 22.45 -28.96
CA ALA A 86 20.96 22.88 -27.53
C ALA A 86 19.84 22.22 -26.71
N LYS A 87 18.61 22.19 -27.23
CA LYS A 87 17.48 21.56 -26.57
C LYS A 87 17.72 20.07 -26.26
N GLU A 88 18.30 19.34 -27.22
CA GLU A 88 18.57 17.90 -27.05
C GLU A 88 19.58 17.64 -25.94
N PHE A 89 20.57 18.54 -25.73
CA PHE A 89 21.50 18.45 -24.61
C PHE A 89 20.83 18.78 -23.27
N ILE A 90 19.94 19.77 -23.23
CA ILE A 90 19.22 20.15 -22.01
C ILE A 90 18.28 19.03 -21.57
N ASP A 91 17.49 18.48 -22.50
CA ASP A 91 16.61 17.34 -22.26
C ASP A 91 17.41 16.11 -21.78
N LEU A 92 18.58 15.89 -22.38
CA LEU A 92 19.52 14.83 -21.96
C LEU A 92 20.04 15.06 -20.54
N ALA A 93 20.47 16.29 -20.21
CA ALA A 93 21.00 16.61 -18.87
C ALA A 93 19.92 16.41 -17.78
N ALA A 94 18.71 16.94 -17.99
CA ALA A 94 17.58 16.76 -17.06
C ALA A 94 17.28 15.27 -16.82
N THR A 95 17.29 14.48 -17.90
CA THR A 95 17.09 13.03 -17.82
C THR A 95 18.21 12.33 -17.05
N LEU A 96 19.47 12.67 -17.32
CA LEU A 96 20.64 12.11 -16.61
C LEU A 96 20.66 12.48 -15.12
N GLU A 97 20.21 13.70 -14.77
CA GLU A 97 20.05 14.12 -13.39
C GLU A 97 19.00 13.28 -12.66
N THR A 98 17.88 12.97 -13.31
CA THR A 98 16.87 12.08 -12.78
C THR A 98 17.44 10.67 -12.56
N TYR A 99 18.23 10.15 -13.50
CA TYR A 99 18.90 8.85 -13.34
C TYR A 99 19.90 8.86 -12.17
N LYS A 100 20.65 9.94 -11.99
CA LYS A 100 21.51 10.13 -10.83
C LYS A 100 20.71 10.13 -9.52
N LYS A 101 19.57 10.81 -9.47
CA LYS A 101 18.67 10.82 -8.32
C LYS A 101 18.14 9.42 -8.02
N MET A 102 17.69 8.68 -9.04
CA MET A 102 17.22 7.30 -8.91
C MET A 102 18.28 6.40 -8.26
N HIS A 103 19.53 6.49 -8.73
CA HIS A 103 20.65 5.71 -8.20
C HIS A 103 20.91 6.02 -6.71
N HIS A 104 21.04 7.29 -6.33
CA HIS A 104 21.38 7.68 -4.95
C HIS A 104 20.18 7.61 -3.97
N TYR A 105 18.96 7.51 -4.47
CA TYR A 105 17.78 7.54 -3.62
C TYR A 105 17.72 6.38 -2.62
N PHE A 106 18.19 5.20 -3.04
CA PHE A 106 18.13 3.98 -2.24
C PHE A 106 19.40 3.75 -1.39
N GLU A 107 20.37 4.66 -1.41
CA GLU A 107 21.56 4.58 -0.56
C GLU A 107 21.21 4.76 0.94
N GLY A 108 22.08 4.26 1.82
CA GLY A 108 21.93 4.36 3.27
C GLY A 108 20.95 3.31 3.81
N GLU A 109 20.07 3.68 4.74
CA GLU A 109 19.13 2.73 5.38
C GLU A 109 18.02 2.24 4.44
N ARG A 110 17.75 2.93 3.34
CA ARG A 110 16.69 2.57 2.39
C ARG A 110 16.93 1.25 1.67
N HIS A 111 18.18 0.87 1.41
CA HIS A 111 18.50 -0.41 0.79
C HIS A 111 18.04 -1.62 1.61
N LEU A 112 17.95 -1.49 2.94
CA LEU A 112 17.44 -2.55 3.83
C LEU A 112 15.91 -2.66 3.80
N ILE A 113 15.23 -1.56 3.45
CA ILE A 113 13.76 -1.50 3.43
C ILE A 113 13.22 -1.86 2.04
N TYR A 114 13.92 -1.48 0.97
CA TYR A 114 13.50 -1.62 -0.43
C TYR A 114 14.58 -2.34 -1.28
N PRO A 115 14.94 -3.60 -0.94
CA PRO A 115 16.05 -4.30 -1.59
C PRO A 115 15.82 -4.59 -3.08
N ALA A 116 14.58 -4.88 -3.50
CA ALA A 116 14.28 -5.16 -4.91
C ALA A 116 14.36 -3.90 -5.80
N LEU A 117 13.97 -2.74 -5.26
CA LEU A 117 14.10 -1.46 -5.96
C LEU A 117 15.56 -1.00 -6.00
N GLU A 118 16.30 -1.21 -4.92
CA GLU A 118 17.73 -0.89 -4.84
C GLU A 118 18.54 -1.73 -5.81
N GLU A 119 18.28 -3.04 -5.92
CA GLU A 119 18.95 -3.92 -6.90
C GLU A 119 18.89 -3.33 -8.31
N LEU A 120 17.72 -2.81 -8.72
CA LEU A 120 17.55 -2.20 -10.03
C LEU A 120 18.22 -0.82 -10.13
N ALA A 121 18.07 0.01 -9.11
CA ALA A 121 18.60 1.37 -9.09
C ALA A 121 20.14 1.41 -9.02
N SER A 122 20.78 0.46 -8.32
CA SER A 122 22.22 0.35 -8.20
C SER A 122 22.92 0.04 -9.54
N LEU A 123 22.20 -0.58 -10.48
CA LEU A 123 22.71 -0.83 -11.84
C LEU A 123 22.74 0.43 -12.72
N ILE A 124 22.09 1.52 -12.33
CA ILE A 124 22.17 2.80 -13.03
C ILE A 124 23.53 3.43 -12.76
N ILE A 125 24.24 3.80 -13.80
CA ILE A 125 25.58 4.41 -13.71
C ILE A 125 25.45 5.93 -13.87
N PRO A 126 25.63 6.74 -12.80
CA PRO A 126 25.57 8.19 -12.88
C PRO A 126 26.65 8.77 -13.81
N GLN A 127 26.25 9.73 -14.64
CA GLN A 127 27.14 10.38 -15.62
C GLN A 127 27.43 11.84 -15.22
N GLU A 128 27.98 12.03 -14.03
CA GLU A 128 28.21 13.35 -13.43
C GLU A 128 29.07 14.27 -14.28
N GLN A 129 30.12 13.73 -14.93
CA GLN A 129 31.03 14.51 -15.77
C GLN A 129 30.30 15.07 -17.00
N LEU A 130 29.43 14.27 -17.64
CA LEU A 130 28.64 14.70 -18.78
C LEU A 130 27.61 15.77 -18.37
N ILE A 131 26.90 15.54 -17.28
CA ILE A 131 25.94 16.51 -16.70
C ILE A 131 26.64 17.86 -16.43
N ALA A 132 27.75 17.84 -15.68
CA ALA A 132 28.51 19.05 -15.36
C ALA A 132 29.00 19.79 -16.62
N ARG A 133 29.45 19.03 -17.65
CA ARG A 133 29.89 19.61 -18.91
C ARG A 133 28.75 20.27 -19.69
N ILE A 134 27.57 19.66 -19.74
CA ILE A 134 26.38 20.26 -20.38
C ILE A 134 26.00 21.56 -19.66
N HIS A 135 25.92 21.58 -18.34
CA HIS A 135 25.61 22.80 -17.55
C HIS A 135 26.70 23.88 -17.68
N GLN A 136 27.95 23.53 -17.93
CA GLN A 136 28.99 24.50 -18.22
C GLN A 136 28.79 25.14 -19.60
N VAL A 137 28.31 24.35 -20.58
CA VAL A 137 28.14 24.78 -21.98
C VAL A 137 26.90 25.65 -22.13
N PHE A 138 25.78 25.31 -21.47
CA PHE A 138 24.52 26.02 -21.61
C PHE A 138 24.18 26.86 -20.38
N ASP A 139 23.54 28.00 -20.61
CA ASP A 139 22.96 28.85 -19.55
C ASP A 139 21.49 28.48 -19.26
N GLU A 140 20.86 29.22 -18.33
CA GLU A 140 19.45 29.01 -17.93
C GLU A 140 18.44 29.26 -19.08
N HIS A 141 18.83 29.94 -20.14
CA HIS A 141 17.99 30.21 -21.31
C HIS A 141 18.21 29.20 -22.45
N GLY A 142 19.13 28.24 -22.24
CA GLY A 142 19.49 27.26 -23.25
C GLY A 142 20.44 27.77 -24.36
N GLU A 143 21.03 28.93 -24.16
CA GLU A 143 22.04 29.49 -25.06
C GLU A 143 23.45 29.02 -24.65
N VAL A 144 24.36 28.94 -25.64
CA VAL A 144 25.75 28.53 -25.32
C VAL A 144 26.43 29.64 -24.54
N SER A 145 26.82 29.29 -23.29
CA SER A 145 27.42 30.22 -22.31
C SER A 145 28.83 30.65 -22.72
N ASP A 146 29.26 31.82 -22.27
CA ASP A 146 30.66 32.30 -22.41
C ASP A 146 31.65 31.36 -21.68
N ARG A 147 31.17 30.57 -20.70
CA ARG A 147 31.97 29.56 -19.96
C ARG A 147 32.23 28.30 -20.77
N ALA A 148 31.58 28.13 -21.93
CA ALA A 148 31.68 26.93 -22.76
C ALA A 148 33.11 26.74 -23.30
N SER A 149 33.77 27.86 -23.77
CA SER A 149 35.17 27.84 -24.13
C SER A 149 35.83 29.23 -23.89
N PRO A 150 37.15 29.25 -23.55
CA PRO A 150 37.89 30.51 -23.43
C PRO A 150 37.94 31.30 -24.75
N ARG A 151 37.88 30.60 -25.91
CA ARG A 151 37.89 31.23 -27.23
C ARG A 151 36.56 31.93 -27.50
N LEU A 152 35.42 31.30 -27.18
CA LEU A 152 34.11 31.92 -27.32
C LEU A 152 33.98 33.19 -26.47
N SER A 153 34.43 33.14 -25.22
CA SER A 153 34.44 34.29 -24.32
C SER A 153 35.24 35.47 -24.89
N ARG A 154 36.44 35.21 -25.51
CA ARG A 154 37.24 36.24 -26.15
C ARG A 154 36.51 36.82 -27.36
N ILE A 155 35.99 35.98 -28.24
CA ILE A 155 35.28 36.42 -29.46
C ILE A 155 34.11 37.32 -29.09
N ARG A 156 33.30 36.95 -28.08
CA ARG A 156 32.16 37.77 -27.64
C ARG A 156 32.58 39.07 -26.98
N THR A 157 33.65 39.06 -26.22
CA THR A 157 34.22 40.27 -25.61
C THR A 157 34.71 41.23 -26.70
N GLU A 158 35.47 40.74 -27.67
CA GLU A 158 35.95 41.53 -28.82
C GLU A 158 34.79 42.08 -29.69
N LYS A 159 33.76 41.25 -29.92
CA LYS A 159 32.55 41.62 -30.62
C LYS A 159 31.81 42.78 -29.97
N GLU A 160 31.67 42.77 -28.63
CA GLU A 160 31.05 43.85 -27.89
C GLU A 160 31.91 45.14 -27.88
N MET A 161 33.24 44.99 -27.79
CA MET A 161 34.13 46.14 -27.94
C MET A 161 33.99 46.82 -29.32
N ILE A 162 33.95 46.01 -30.40
CA ILE A 162 33.78 46.56 -31.76
C ILE A 162 32.39 47.19 -31.93
N LYS A 163 31.31 46.57 -31.45
CA LYS A 163 29.96 47.15 -31.50
C LYS A 163 29.93 48.55 -30.79
N ASN A 164 30.54 48.64 -29.65
CA ASN A 164 30.60 49.91 -28.91
C ASN A 164 31.43 50.97 -29.64
N ARG A 165 32.51 50.52 -30.29
CA ARG A 165 33.35 51.42 -31.12
C ARG A 165 32.58 51.92 -32.32
N ILE A 166 31.86 51.04 -33.03
CA ILE A 166 31.01 51.41 -34.19
C ILE A 166 29.97 52.42 -33.74
N ARG A 167 29.21 52.13 -32.66
CA ARG A 167 28.19 53.05 -32.14
C ARG A 167 28.76 54.43 -31.81
N LYS A 168 29.88 54.46 -31.12
CA LYS A 168 30.57 55.74 -30.78
C LYS A 168 31.00 56.50 -32.01
N THR A 169 31.62 55.84 -32.99
CA THR A 169 32.07 56.46 -34.25
C THR A 169 30.87 56.98 -35.04
N ILE A 170 29.80 56.25 -35.18
CA ILE A 170 28.61 56.71 -35.91
C ILE A 170 27.87 57.82 -35.14
N GLN A 171 27.81 57.79 -33.84
CA GLN A 171 27.23 58.87 -32.99
C GLN A 171 27.99 60.20 -33.18
N GLN A 172 29.32 60.13 -33.30
CA GLN A 172 30.13 61.31 -33.57
C GLN A 172 29.77 61.96 -34.92
N ILE A 173 29.54 61.16 -35.95
CA ILE A 173 29.11 61.60 -37.27
C ILE A 173 27.72 62.23 -37.24
N ILE A 174 26.76 61.62 -36.54
CA ILE A 174 25.39 62.11 -36.40
C ILE A 174 25.36 63.46 -35.65
N GLN A 175 26.25 63.64 -34.67
CA GLN A 175 26.34 64.87 -33.85
C GLN A 175 27.19 66.00 -34.49
N ASP A 176 27.84 65.71 -35.60
CA ASP A 176 28.59 66.74 -36.34
C ASP A 176 27.63 67.78 -36.93
N LYS A 177 27.86 69.03 -36.59
CA LYS A 177 27.01 70.15 -37.00
C LYS A 177 26.90 70.33 -38.50
N ASP A 178 27.96 70.01 -39.22
CA ASP A 178 28.01 70.16 -40.69
C ASP A 178 27.26 69.04 -41.42
N GLN A 179 27.09 67.87 -40.78
CA GLN A 179 26.44 66.70 -41.36
C GLN A 179 25.06 66.37 -40.77
N SER A 180 24.67 67.00 -39.69
CA SER A 180 23.41 66.73 -38.98
C SER A 180 22.16 66.84 -39.83
N SER A 181 22.18 67.76 -40.82
CA SER A 181 21.08 67.96 -41.80
C SER A 181 20.88 66.81 -42.77
N TYR A 182 21.89 65.96 -42.97
CA TYR A 182 21.85 64.83 -43.93
C TYR A 182 20.99 63.69 -43.43
N PHE A 183 20.79 63.56 -42.13
CA PHE A 183 20.09 62.42 -41.55
C PHE A 183 18.59 62.67 -41.45
N GLN A 184 17.80 61.65 -41.73
CA GLN A 184 16.35 61.64 -41.51
C GLN A 184 16.02 61.63 -40.03
N ASP A 185 16.71 60.73 -39.30
CA ASP A 185 16.67 60.59 -37.83
C ASP A 185 18.09 60.46 -37.30
N ALA A 186 18.34 61.04 -36.10
CA ALA A 186 19.65 60.98 -35.46
C ALA A 186 19.87 59.67 -34.67
N ILE A 187 19.64 58.54 -35.35
CA ILE A 187 19.72 57.19 -34.74
C ILE A 187 20.69 56.26 -35.50
N VAL A 188 21.32 55.37 -34.74
CA VAL A 188 22.12 54.29 -35.30
C VAL A 188 21.19 53.06 -35.41
N THR A 189 21.09 52.50 -36.59
CA THR A 189 20.26 51.31 -36.86
C THR A 189 21.11 50.19 -37.46
N GLN A 190 20.53 48.96 -37.54
CA GLN A 190 21.15 47.84 -38.23
C GLN A 190 20.35 47.43 -39.47
N ARG A 191 21.04 47.17 -40.57
CA ARG A 191 20.49 46.57 -41.80
C ARG A 191 21.48 45.53 -42.30
N ASN A 192 20.95 44.35 -42.62
CA ASN A 192 21.76 43.21 -43.13
C ASN A 192 22.99 42.91 -42.22
N GLY A 193 22.83 43.01 -40.88
CA GLY A 193 23.89 42.77 -39.92
C GLY A 193 24.94 43.89 -39.80
N ARG A 194 24.78 45.02 -40.51
CA ARG A 194 25.68 46.18 -40.47
C ARG A 194 25.06 47.38 -39.77
N TYR A 195 25.84 48.12 -39.05
CA TYR A 195 25.43 49.38 -38.46
C TYR A 195 25.43 50.49 -39.53
N VAL A 196 24.29 51.13 -39.68
CA VAL A 196 24.01 52.13 -40.73
C VAL A 196 23.34 53.35 -40.15
N VAL A 197 23.32 54.45 -40.89
CA VAL A 197 22.60 55.67 -40.57
C VAL A 197 21.53 55.95 -41.62
N PRO A 198 20.35 56.51 -41.22
CA PRO A 198 19.29 56.89 -42.17
C PRO A 198 19.59 58.25 -42.79
N VAL A 199 20.09 58.27 -44.02
CA VAL A 199 20.43 59.45 -44.80
C VAL A 199 19.27 59.79 -45.76
N LYS A 200 18.90 61.07 -45.89
CA LYS A 200 17.89 61.52 -46.87
C LYS A 200 18.40 61.34 -48.28
N GLU A 201 17.56 60.91 -49.23
CA GLU A 201 17.93 60.62 -50.61
C GLU A 201 18.65 61.82 -51.27
N GLU A 202 18.26 63.07 -50.97
CA GLU A 202 18.85 64.30 -51.52
C GLU A 202 20.33 64.47 -51.12
N TYR A 203 20.80 63.85 -50.01
CA TYR A 203 22.19 63.94 -49.58
C TYR A 203 23.03 62.71 -49.95
N ARG A 204 22.50 61.80 -50.76
CA ARG A 204 23.15 60.55 -51.15
C ARG A 204 24.59 60.76 -51.67
N TYR A 205 24.82 61.77 -52.51
CA TYR A 205 26.12 62.02 -53.08
C TYR A 205 27.03 62.90 -52.25
N LYS A 206 26.48 63.47 -51.14
CA LYS A 206 27.26 64.31 -50.20
C LYS A 206 27.77 63.51 -49.02
N PHE A 207 27.08 62.42 -48.71
CA PHE A 207 27.47 61.53 -47.57
C PHE A 207 28.33 60.39 -48.11
N GLU A 208 29.57 60.30 -47.54
CA GLU A 208 30.50 59.25 -47.92
C GLU A 208 30.12 57.94 -47.19
N GLY A 209 29.47 57.01 -47.95
CA GLY A 209 29.02 55.77 -47.37
C GLY A 209 28.47 54.77 -48.43
N ILE A 210 28.24 53.53 -48.00
CA ILE A 210 27.70 52.45 -48.82
C ILE A 210 26.21 52.29 -48.49
N VAL A 211 25.34 52.23 -49.48
CA VAL A 211 23.91 52.02 -49.34
C VAL A 211 23.67 50.52 -49.15
N HIS A 212 23.04 50.15 -48.02
CA HIS A 212 22.67 48.79 -47.73
C HIS A 212 21.18 48.48 -47.87
N ASP A 213 20.34 49.56 -47.72
CA ASP A 213 18.88 49.39 -47.78
C ASP A 213 18.22 50.75 -48.12
N ARG A 214 16.93 50.71 -48.49
CA ARG A 214 16.09 51.88 -48.73
C ARG A 214 14.77 51.77 -47.97
N SER A 215 14.24 52.91 -47.54
CA SER A 215 12.90 52.93 -46.97
C SER A 215 11.85 52.60 -48.01
N SER A 216 10.68 52.09 -47.60
CA SER A 216 9.56 51.75 -48.48
C SER A 216 9.09 52.91 -49.34
N THR A 217 9.28 54.17 -48.92
CA THR A 217 8.97 55.38 -49.66
C THR A 217 10.10 55.82 -50.55
N GLY A 218 11.29 55.24 -50.48
CA GLY A 218 12.49 55.64 -51.22
C GLY A 218 13.16 56.90 -50.75
N GLN A 219 12.60 57.63 -49.79
CA GLN A 219 13.09 58.95 -49.32
C GLN A 219 14.28 58.87 -48.34
N THR A 220 14.52 57.68 -47.73
CA THR A 220 15.62 57.47 -46.80
C THR A 220 16.46 56.26 -47.23
N LEU A 221 17.78 56.50 -47.28
CA LEU A 221 18.78 55.49 -47.53
C LEU A 221 19.46 55.06 -46.25
N PHE A 222 19.52 53.78 -46.03
CA PHE A 222 20.30 53.24 -44.90
C PHE A 222 21.75 53.05 -45.37
N MET A 223 22.61 54.00 -44.98
CA MET A 223 23.99 54.06 -45.49
C MET A 223 24.98 53.68 -44.36
N GLU A 224 25.94 52.85 -44.68
CA GLU A 224 27.10 52.56 -43.87
C GLU A 224 28.17 53.65 -44.08
N PRO A 225 28.51 54.41 -43.04
CA PRO A 225 29.55 55.42 -43.18
C PRO A 225 30.89 54.81 -43.53
N MET A 226 31.66 55.41 -44.45
CA MET A 226 32.93 54.86 -44.92
C MET A 226 33.93 54.59 -43.78
N VAL A 227 33.94 55.39 -42.74
CA VAL A 227 34.77 55.25 -41.55
C VAL A 227 34.41 54.03 -40.69
N SER A 228 33.19 53.52 -40.81
CA SER A 228 32.73 52.37 -40.07
C SER A 228 32.81 51.05 -40.84
N VAL A 229 33.08 51.06 -42.16
CA VAL A 229 33.11 49.86 -43.03
C VAL A 229 34.07 48.81 -42.51
N ARG A 230 35.29 49.19 -42.11
CA ARG A 230 36.26 48.26 -41.58
C ARG A 230 35.77 47.60 -40.28
N LEU A 231 35.22 48.40 -39.36
CA LEU A 231 34.68 47.89 -38.10
C LEU A 231 33.47 46.96 -38.28
N ASN A 232 32.60 47.26 -39.23
CA ASN A 232 31.49 46.41 -39.61
C ASN A 232 31.98 45.08 -40.25
N ASN A 233 33.07 45.12 -41.05
CA ASN A 233 33.70 43.90 -41.58
C ASN A 233 34.30 43.06 -40.46
N ASP A 234 35.04 43.69 -39.52
CA ASP A 234 35.61 42.97 -38.35
C ASP A 234 34.50 42.38 -37.50
N LEU A 235 33.36 43.06 -37.32
CA LEU A 235 32.19 42.56 -36.62
C LEU A 235 31.56 41.34 -37.34
N ALA A 236 31.47 41.38 -38.68
CA ALA A 236 30.95 40.27 -39.48
C ALA A 236 31.86 39.03 -39.36
N GLU A 237 33.19 39.23 -39.42
CA GLU A 237 34.19 38.15 -39.23
C GLU A 237 34.11 37.51 -37.86
N LEU A 238 34.01 38.34 -36.79
CA LEU A 238 33.83 37.83 -35.42
C LEU A 238 32.50 37.10 -35.26
N THR A 239 31.42 37.57 -35.94
CA THR A 239 30.13 36.87 -35.90
C THR A 239 30.18 35.50 -36.59
N ALA A 240 30.92 35.40 -37.71
CA ALA A 240 31.18 34.12 -38.35
C ALA A 240 32.04 33.20 -37.50
N SER A 241 33.08 33.74 -36.86
CA SER A 241 33.98 33.02 -35.94
C SER A 241 33.24 32.52 -34.70
N GLU A 242 32.32 33.33 -34.13
CA GLU A 242 31.45 32.91 -33.04
C GLU A 242 30.58 31.71 -33.41
N LYS A 243 29.93 31.79 -34.57
CA LYS A 243 29.09 30.70 -35.10
C LYS A 243 29.88 29.41 -35.30
N GLN A 244 31.09 29.51 -35.84
CA GLN A 244 31.98 28.39 -36.03
C GLN A 244 32.39 27.77 -34.68
N GLU A 245 32.82 28.60 -33.71
CA GLU A 245 33.24 28.13 -32.37
C GLU A 245 32.08 27.42 -31.66
N VAL A 246 30.85 27.98 -31.73
CA VAL A 246 29.66 27.32 -31.18
C VAL A 246 29.44 25.96 -31.79
N GLN A 247 29.59 25.81 -33.11
CA GLN A 247 29.49 24.51 -33.77
C GLN A 247 30.57 23.52 -33.35
N GLU A 248 31.81 23.98 -33.14
CA GLU A 248 32.92 23.15 -32.63
C GLU A 248 32.63 22.67 -31.20
N ILE A 249 32.09 23.55 -30.35
CA ILE A 249 31.68 23.21 -28.95
C ILE A 249 30.58 22.14 -29.00
N LEU A 250 29.51 22.33 -29.77
CA LEU A 250 28.42 21.39 -29.89
C LEU A 250 28.88 20.03 -30.44
N ARG A 251 29.79 20.05 -31.43
CA ARG A 251 30.40 18.82 -31.99
C ARG A 251 31.21 18.08 -30.92
N ALA A 252 32.06 18.78 -30.19
CA ALA A 252 32.85 18.17 -29.11
C ALA A 252 31.98 17.59 -28.00
N LEU A 253 30.87 18.26 -27.67
CA LEU A 253 29.92 17.76 -26.67
C LEU A 253 29.12 16.54 -27.21
N THR A 254 28.72 16.57 -28.49
CA THR A 254 28.08 15.41 -29.16
C THR A 254 29.00 14.18 -29.13
N GLU A 255 30.30 14.35 -29.33
CA GLU A 255 31.26 13.24 -29.26
C GLU A 255 31.37 12.66 -27.85
N GLN A 256 31.20 13.47 -26.80
CA GLN A 256 31.12 12.96 -25.41
C GLN A 256 29.85 12.13 -25.19
N VAL A 257 28.70 12.60 -25.69
CA VAL A 257 27.43 11.85 -25.63
C VAL A 257 27.57 10.52 -26.38
N LYS A 258 28.21 10.52 -27.57
CA LYS A 258 28.47 9.31 -28.36
C LYS A 258 29.29 8.27 -27.56
N LYS A 259 30.33 8.70 -26.84
CA LYS A 259 31.17 7.81 -26.02
C LYS A 259 30.40 7.14 -24.88
N THR A 260 29.43 7.83 -24.29
CA THR A 260 28.63 7.31 -23.19
C THR A 260 27.30 6.67 -23.63
N ARG A 261 27.04 6.59 -24.93
CA ARG A 261 25.77 6.18 -25.54
C ARG A 261 25.25 4.84 -24.99
N GLU A 262 26.08 3.81 -24.93
CA GLU A 262 25.63 2.48 -24.49
C GLU A 262 25.28 2.46 -22.98
N VAL A 263 26.06 3.17 -22.15
CA VAL A 263 25.73 3.35 -20.75
C VAL A 263 24.42 4.10 -20.59
N THR A 264 24.22 5.19 -21.33
CA THR A 264 22.99 5.98 -21.29
C THR A 264 21.78 5.18 -21.75
N LYS A 265 21.90 4.34 -22.78
CA LYS A 265 20.83 3.43 -23.21
C LYS A 265 20.43 2.41 -22.14
N ASN A 266 21.44 1.82 -21.47
CA ASN A 266 21.16 0.90 -20.39
C ASN A 266 20.49 1.61 -19.21
N ASN A 267 20.97 2.79 -18.81
CA ASN A 267 20.34 3.61 -17.78
C ASN A 267 18.89 3.96 -18.15
N CYS A 268 18.62 4.31 -19.41
CA CYS A 268 17.27 4.59 -19.90
C CYS A 268 16.34 3.37 -19.71
N ARG A 269 16.81 2.17 -20.05
CA ARG A 269 16.05 0.92 -19.84
C ARG A 269 15.74 0.69 -18.37
N LEU A 270 16.75 0.80 -17.50
CA LEU A 270 16.60 0.59 -16.05
C LEU A 270 15.69 1.63 -15.41
N ALA A 271 15.85 2.89 -15.78
CA ALA A 271 14.98 3.97 -15.29
C ALA A 271 13.52 3.79 -15.75
N THR A 272 13.31 3.39 -17.00
CA THR A 272 11.96 3.08 -17.53
C THR A 272 11.31 1.92 -16.76
N GLU A 273 12.10 0.90 -16.41
CA GLU A 273 11.63 -0.23 -15.60
C GLU A 273 11.24 0.23 -14.18
N LEU A 274 12.05 1.10 -13.56
CA LEU A 274 11.72 1.69 -12.27
C LEU A 274 10.44 2.54 -12.35
N GLU A 275 10.30 3.41 -13.33
CA GLU A 275 9.08 4.19 -13.58
C GLU A 275 7.84 3.30 -13.72
N PHE A 276 7.99 2.19 -14.43
CA PHE A 276 6.91 1.23 -14.63
C PHE A 276 6.53 0.50 -13.34
N ILE A 277 7.50 0.16 -12.48
CA ILE A 277 7.22 -0.39 -11.14
C ILE A 277 6.40 0.61 -10.31
N PHE A 278 6.76 1.89 -10.31
CA PHE A 278 5.98 2.92 -9.62
C PHE A 278 4.59 3.13 -10.23
N ALA A 279 4.40 2.92 -11.52
CA ALA A 279 3.07 2.95 -12.15
C ALA A 279 2.20 1.77 -11.64
N ARG A 280 2.79 0.56 -11.52
CA ARG A 280 2.11 -0.61 -10.91
C ARG A 280 1.72 -0.33 -9.46
N ALA A 281 2.61 0.26 -8.67
CA ALA A 281 2.36 0.62 -7.29
C ALA A 281 1.25 1.68 -7.14
N LYS A 282 1.26 2.73 -7.95
CA LYS A 282 0.18 3.74 -7.98
C LYS A 282 -1.17 3.12 -8.33
N MET A 283 -1.18 2.17 -9.28
CA MET A 283 -2.39 1.43 -9.63
C MET A 283 -2.88 0.58 -8.45
N ALA A 284 -1.97 -0.13 -7.77
CA ALA A 284 -2.27 -0.92 -6.58
C ALA A 284 -2.94 -0.07 -5.49
N LEU A 285 -2.36 1.08 -5.16
CA LEU A 285 -2.90 2.01 -4.17
C LEU A 285 -4.26 2.59 -4.59
N SER A 286 -4.41 2.98 -5.86
CA SER A 286 -5.67 3.56 -6.36
C SER A 286 -6.85 2.58 -6.29
N MET A 287 -6.60 1.28 -6.41
CA MET A 287 -7.60 0.22 -6.34
C MET A 287 -7.71 -0.40 -4.94
N GLN A 288 -6.92 0.05 -3.96
CA GLN A 288 -6.75 -0.65 -2.68
C GLN A 288 -6.46 -2.15 -2.92
N GLY A 289 -5.51 -2.39 -3.81
CA GLY A 289 -5.12 -3.72 -4.23
C GLY A 289 -4.20 -4.38 -3.22
N VAL A 290 -4.25 -5.71 -3.17
CA VAL A 290 -3.40 -6.54 -2.30
C VAL A 290 -2.54 -7.48 -3.14
N LYS A 291 -1.40 -7.87 -2.62
CA LYS A 291 -0.59 -8.95 -3.16
C LYS A 291 -1.31 -10.27 -2.92
N ALA A 292 -1.67 -11.01 -3.98
CA ALA A 292 -2.25 -12.33 -3.83
C ALA A 292 -1.20 -13.33 -3.35
N ILE A 293 -1.63 -14.27 -2.51
CA ILE A 293 -0.78 -15.38 -2.06
C ILE A 293 -0.71 -16.40 -3.19
N HIS A 294 0.48 -16.84 -3.56
CA HIS A 294 0.63 -17.89 -4.54
C HIS A 294 0.11 -19.24 -4.01
N SER A 295 -0.73 -19.90 -4.79
CA SER A 295 -1.25 -21.23 -4.53
C SER A 295 -0.94 -22.17 -5.70
N THR A 296 -0.78 -23.45 -5.42
CA THR A 296 -0.55 -24.45 -6.47
C THR A 296 -1.82 -24.76 -7.28
N HIS A 297 -2.99 -24.79 -6.64
CA HIS A 297 -4.25 -25.19 -7.27
C HIS A 297 -5.45 -24.33 -6.85
N ALA A 298 -5.40 -23.72 -5.66
CA ALA A 298 -6.53 -23.04 -5.07
C ALA A 298 -6.62 -21.59 -5.56
N LEU A 299 -7.76 -21.23 -6.16
CA LEU A 299 -8.19 -19.86 -6.35
C LEU A 299 -9.15 -19.53 -5.19
N ASP A 300 -8.79 -18.57 -4.34
CA ASP A 300 -9.63 -18.04 -3.26
C ASP A 300 -9.62 -16.51 -3.33
N LEU A 301 -10.61 -15.95 -3.98
CA LEU A 301 -10.82 -14.51 -4.08
C LEU A 301 -11.77 -14.06 -2.97
N ARG A 302 -11.27 -13.25 -2.05
CA ARG A 302 -12.05 -12.71 -0.92
C ARG A 302 -12.41 -11.27 -1.20
N ARG A 303 -13.72 -10.97 -1.21
CA ARG A 303 -14.24 -9.61 -1.46
C ARG A 303 -13.60 -8.94 -2.67
N ALA A 304 -13.40 -9.70 -3.74
CA ALA A 304 -12.79 -9.22 -4.97
C ALA A 304 -13.70 -8.25 -5.70
N ARG A 305 -13.14 -7.18 -6.22
CA ARG A 305 -13.83 -6.14 -6.97
C ARG A 305 -13.36 -6.14 -8.41
N HIS A 306 -14.28 -5.91 -9.35
CA HIS A 306 -13.90 -5.76 -10.75
C HIS A 306 -13.18 -4.43 -10.97
N PRO A 307 -11.91 -4.39 -11.43
CA PRO A 307 -11.07 -3.19 -11.44
C PRO A 307 -11.54 -2.09 -12.40
N LEU A 308 -12.43 -2.41 -13.34
CA LEU A 308 -12.96 -1.47 -14.32
C LEU A 308 -14.31 -0.87 -13.89
N ILE A 309 -14.92 -1.36 -12.81
CA ILE A 309 -16.16 -0.79 -12.25
C ILE A 309 -15.75 0.24 -11.17
N PRO A 310 -16.37 1.44 -11.16
CA PRO A 310 -16.11 2.45 -10.13
C PRO A 310 -16.30 1.90 -8.71
N ALA A 311 -15.45 2.34 -7.78
CA ALA A 311 -15.42 1.82 -6.40
C ALA A 311 -16.72 2.03 -5.61
N ASP A 312 -17.49 3.06 -5.95
CA ASP A 312 -18.80 3.39 -5.38
C ASP A 312 -19.94 2.51 -5.91
N LYS A 313 -19.73 1.79 -7.00
CA LYS A 313 -20.75 0.96 -7.68
C LYS A 313 -20.41 -0.53 -7.66
N VAL A 314 -19.15 -0.88 -7.47
CA VAL A 314 -18.73 -2.28 -7.50
C VAL A 314 -19.17 -3.01 -6.24
N VAL A 315 -19.84 -4.13 -6.42
CA VAL A 315 -20.16 -5.06 -5.32
C VAL A 315 -19.04 -6.10 -5.22
N PRO A 316 -18.39 -6.24 -4.05
CA PRO A 316 -17.36 -7.24 -3.85
C PRO A 316 -17.91 -8.67 -3.91
N ILE A 317 -17.25 -9.56 -4.62
CA ILE A 317 -17.59 -10.98 -4.68
C ILE A 317 -16.53 -11.83 -3.99
N SER A 318 -16.94 -12.94 -3.38
CA SER A 318 -16.02 -13.98 -2.90
C SER A 318 -16.21 -15.23 -3.73
N LEU A 319 -15.12 -15.80 -4.23
CA LEU A 319 -15.15 -16.94 -5.15
C LEU A 319 -13.99 -17.88 -4.85
N THR A 320 -14.31 -19.16 -4.68
CA THR A 320 -13.33 -20.24 -4.46
C THR A 320 -13.39 -21.27 -5.58
N LEU A 321 -12.24 -21.85 -5.92
CA LEU A 321 -12.10 -22.92 -6.91
C LEU A 321 -10.81 -23.72 -6.65
N GLY A 322 -10.81 -25.02 -6.91
CA GLY A 322 -9.61 -25.84 -6.79
C GLY A 322 -9.29 -26.31 -5.36
N MET A 323 -10.20 -26.09 -4.39
CA MET A 323 -10.13 -26.64 -3.03
C MET A 323 -11.04 -27.87 -2.90
N ASP A 324 -12.30 -27.66 -2.57
CA ASP A 324 -13.30 -28.71 -2.39
C ASP A 324 -13.89 -29.16 -3.73
N PHE A 325 -13.86 -28.32 -4.73
CA PHE A 325 -14.38 -28.54 -6.07
C PHE A 325 -13.50 -27.87 -7.14
N GLN A 326 -13.54 -28.43 -8.36
CA GLN A 326 -12.76 -27.93 -9.50
C GLN A 326 -13.61 -27.17 -10.52
N ILE A 327 -14.93 -27.36 -10.50
CA ILE A 327 -15.84 -26.69 -11.41
C ILE A 327 -16.90 -25.95 -10.61
N LEU A 328 -17.09 -24.66 -10.92
CA LEU A 328 -18.13 -23.82 -10.35
C LEU A 328 -19.17 -23.50 -11.42
N ILE A 329 -20.43 -23.90 -11.19
CA ILE A 329 -21.56 -23.60 -12.07
C ILE A 329 -22.35 -22.44 -11.49
N ILE A 330 -22.27 -21.27 -12.13
CA ILE A 330 -22.98 -20.06 -11.70
C ILE A 330 -24.32 -19.98 -12.41
N THR A 331 -25.41 -20.01 -11.65
CA THR A 331 -26.79 -19.97 -12.15
C THR A 331 -27.49 -18.66 -11.75
N GLY A 332 -28.63 -18.36 -12.37
CA GLY A 332 -29.40 -17.15 -12.07
C GLY A 332 -29.79 -16.35 -13.31
N SER A 333 -30.40 -15.16 -13.11
CA SER A 333 -30.80 -14.27 -14.21
C SER A 333 -29.60 -13.65 -14.93
N ASN A 334 -29.71 -13.37 -16.25
CA ASN A 334 -28.62 -12.75 -17.02
C ASN A 334 -28.27 -11.34 -16.51
N ALA A 335 -29.24 -10.59 -16.00
CA ALA A 335 -29.04 -9.28 -15.39
C ALA A 335 -28.34 -9.34 -14.02
N GLY A 336 -28.09 -10.53 -13.45
CA GLY A 336 -27.56 -10.69 -12.09
C GLY A 336 -26.06 -10.46 -11.94
N GLY A 337 -25.28 -10.35 -13.03
CA GLY A 337 -23.83 -10.14 -12.96
C GLY A 337 -22.97 -11.42 -13.05
N LYS A 338 -23.52 -12.55 -13.54
CA LYS A 338 -22.77 -13.81 -13.78
C LYS A 338 -21.52 -13.58 -14.62
N THR A 339 -21.67 -12.89 -15.74
CA THR A 339 -20.59 -12.54 -16.66
C THR A 339 -19.50 -11.70 -15.97
N ILE A 340 -19.90 -10.78 -15.06
CA ILE A 340 -18.94 -9.97 -14.30
C ILE A 340 -18.15 -10.85 -13.33
N ALA A 341 -18.78 -11.82 -12.68
CA ALA A 341 -18.10 -12.74 -11.76
C ALA A 341 -17.01 -13.56 -12.48
N ILE A 342 -17.33 -14.14 -13.65
CA ILE A 342 -16.37 -14.87 -14.48
C ILE A 342 -15.24 -13.96 -14.95
N LYS A 343 -15.57 -12.77 -15.49
CA LYS A 343 -14.57 -11.79 -15.94
C LYS A 343 -13.67 -11.36 -14.81
N THR A 344 -14.22 -11.15 -13.60
CA THR A 344 -13.43 -10.78 -12.43
C THR A 344 -12.38 -11.86 -12.10
N ALA A 345 -12.77 -13.12 -12.03
CA ALA A 345 -11.83 -14.20 -11.74
C ALA A 345 -10.70 -14.30 -12.78
N GLY A 346 -11.05 -14.23 -14.06
CA GLY A 346 -10.07 -14.28 -15.15
C GLY A 346 -9.15 -13.06 -15.18
N LEU A 347 -9.72 -11.87 -15.09
CA LEU A 347 -8.96 -10.61 -15.13
C LEU A 347 -8.00 -10.47 -13.95
N LEU A 348 -8.42 -10.81 -12.73
CA LEU A 348 -7.54 -10.76 -11.55
C LEU A 348 -6.42 -11.81 -11.63
N SER A 349 -6.67 -12.96 -12.23
CA SER A 349 -5.61 -13.95 -12.51
C SER A 349 -4.58 -13.40 -13.50
N LEU A 350 -5.01 -12.72 -14.58
CA LEU A 350 -4.11 -12.06 -15.54
C LEU A 350 -3.32 -10.94 -14.88
N MET A 351 -3.96 -10.13 -14.03
CA MET A 351 -3.30 -9.05 -13.28
C MET A 351 -2.20 -9.61 -12.38
N ASN A 352 -2.51 -10.62 -11.57
CA ASN A 352 -1.54 -11.27 -10.69
C ASN A 352 -0.33 -11.82 -11.48
N GLN A 353 -0.58 -12.53 -12.56
CA GLN A 353 0.47 -13.08 -13.43
C GLN A 353 1.28 -12.00 -14.18
N SER A 354 0.80 -10.78 -14.19
CA SER A 354 1.52 -9.61 -14.74
C SER A 354 2.32 -8.83 -13.69
N GLY A 355 2.28 -9.24 -12.41
CA GLY A 355 2.92 -8.55 -11.29
C GLY A 355 2.12 -7.36 -10.77
N LEU A 356 0.81 -7.31 -11.05
CA LEU A 356 -0.12 -6.30 -10.55
C LEU A 356 -0.83 -6.81 -9.29
N PHE A 357 -1.04 -5.94 -8.32
CA PHE A 357 -1.90 -6.22 -7.18
C PHE A 357 -3.36 -6.30 -7.62
N ILE A 358 -4.13 -7.10 -6.91
CA ILE A 358 -5.54 -7.33 -7.21
C ILE A 358 -6.45 -6.58 -6.22
N PRO A 359 -7.54 -5.97 -6.66
CA PRO A 359 -8.52 -5.32 -5.79
C PRO A 359 -9.38 -6.36 -5.04
N ALA A 360 -8.81 -6.95 -4.00
CA ALA A 360 -9.42 -7.98 -3.17
C ALA A 360 -9.07 -7.77 -1.69
N ALA A 361 -9.61 -8.59 -0.78
CA ALA A 361 -9.19 -8.58 0.61
C ALA A 361 -7.90 -9.38 0.81
N GLU A 362 -7.15 -9.03 1.86
CA GLU A 362 -5.94 -9.76 2.28
C GLU A 362 -6.23 -11.26 2.48
N GLY A 363 -5.23 -12.08 2.16
CA GLY A 363 -5.35 -13.53 2.22
C GLY A 363 -6.02 -14.15 0.99
N SER A 364 -6.31 -13.37 -0.06
CA SER A 364 -6.73 -13.91 -1.35
C SER A 364 -5.60 -14.71 -1.99
N MET A 365 -5.93 -15.85 -2.58
CA MET A 365 -4.97 -16.80 -3.17
C MET A 365 -5.26 -17.00 -4.65
N LEU A 366 -4.22 -17.05 -5.47
CA LEU A 366 -4.32 -17.31 -6.90
C LEU A 366 -3.25 -18.29 -7.36
N PRO A 367 -3.62 -19.31 -8.18
CA PRO A 367 -2.66 -20.13 -8.87
C PRO A 367 -2.11 -19.42 -10.10
N ILE A 368 -1.03 -19.96 -10.65
CA ILE A 368 -0.47 -19.52 -11.92
C ILE A 368 -0.97 -20.48 -12.99
N TYR A 369 -1.80 -19.97 -13.88
CA TYR A 369 -2.34 -20.75 -14.99
C TYR A 369 -1.42 -20.68 -16.21
N LYS A 370 -1.18 -21.82 -16.86
CA LYS A 370 -0.47 -21.87 -18.16
C LYS A 370 -1.23 -21.14 -19.25
N ASN A 371 -2.53 -21.45 -19.34
CA ASN A 371 -3.45 -20.76 -20.24
C ASN A 371 -4.75 -20.43 -19.50
N ILE A 372 -5.38 -19.36 -19.93
CA ILE A 372 -6.76 -19.04 -19.58
C ILE A 372 -7.54 -19.10 -20.88
N TYR A 373 -8.62 -19.86 -20.89
CA TYR A 373 -9.55 -19.95 -22.01
C TYR A 373 -10.85 -19.27 -21.59
N ALA A 374 -11.30 -18.30 -22.36
CA ALA A 374 -12.50 -17.54 -22.05
C ALA A 374 -13.39 -17.44 -23.29
N ILE A 375 -14.63 -17.95 -23.17
CA ILE A 375 -15.69 -17.70 -24.14
C ILE A 375 -16.79 -16.96 -23.38
N ILE A 376 -16.82 -15.63 -23.56
CA ILE A 376 -17.66 -14.71 -22.78
C ILE A 376 -18.30 -13.69 -23.71
N GLY A 377 -19.63 -13.57 -23.62
CA GLY A 377 -20.42 -12.59 -24.36
C GLY A 377 -20.98 -13.13 -25.69
N ASP A 378 -22.09 -12.51 -26.13
CA ASP A 378 -22.66 -12.73 -27.45
C ASP A 378 -21.82 -11.97 -28.49
N GLU A 379 -21.03 -12.68 -29.27
CA GLU A 379 -20.43 -12.09 -30.49
C GLU A 379 -21.53 -11.76 -31.52
N GLN A 380 -22.27 -10.69 -31.31
CA GLN A 380 -23.09 -10.04 -32.33
C GLN A 380 -22.21 -9.24 -33.31
N SER A 381 -21.04 -9.76 -33.68
CA SER A 381 -20.22 -9.12 -34.68
C SER A 381 -20.76 -9.49 -36.08
N ILE A 382 -21.31 -8.51 -36.76
CA ILE A 382 -21.78 -8.56 -38.16
C ILE A 382 -20.71 -9.04 -39.16
N GLN A 383 -19.47 -9.20 -38.69
CA GLN A 383 -18.32 -9.56 -39.52
C GLN A 383 -18.17 -11.06 -39.83
N TYR A 384 -18.78 -11.96 -39.04
CA TYR A 384 -18.76 -13.39 -39.32
C TYR A 384 -20.19 -13.89 -39.61
N ASN A 385 -20.44 -14.33 -40.83
CA ASN A 385 -21.70 -14.93 -41.31
C ASN A 385 -22.03 -16.31 -40.68
N LEU A 386 -21.43 -16.69 -39.54
CA LEU A 386 -21.70 -17.90 -38.79
C LEU A 386 -22.75 -17.57 -37.70
N SER A 387 -23.66 -18.52 -37.45
CA SER A 387 -24.57 -18.39 -36.31
C SER A 387 -23.74 -18.28 -35.01
N THR A 388 -24.23 -17.56 -34.00
CA THR A 388 -23.59 -17.39 -32.68
C THR A 388 -23.20 -18.75 -32.07
N PHE A 389 -24.05 -19.78 -32.21
CA PHE A 389 -23.77 -21.12 -31.74
C PHE A 389 -22.56 -21.79 -32.46
N SER A 390 -22.46 -21.66 -33.79
CA SER A 390 -21.34 -22.25 -34.54
C SER A 390 -19.99 -21.62 -34.18
N SER A 391 -19.95 -20.31 -33.96
CA SER A 391 -18.75 -19.60 -33.49
C SER A 391 -18.34 -20.11 -32.10
N TYR A 392 -19.28 -20.20 -31.17
CA TYR A 392 -19.07 -20.72 -29.82
C TYR A 392 -18.47 -22.14 -29.85
N ILE A 393 -19.07 -23.05 -30.63
CA ILE A 393 -18.59 -24.45 -30.75
C ILE A 393 -17.21 -24.53 -31.40
N THR A 394 -16.92 -23.68 -32.39
CA THR A 394 -15.58 -23.61 -32.99
C THR A 394 -14.53 -23.22 -31.99
N GLN A 395 -14.77 -22.18 -31.19
CA GLN A 395 -13.86 -21.75 -30.11
C GLN A 395 -13.70 -22.83 -29.04
N LEU A 396 -14.81 -23.46 -28.61
CA LEU A 396 -14.81 -24.51 -27.62
C LEU A 396 -13.97 -25.70 -28.09
N THR A 397 -14.19 -26.18 -29.32
CA THR A 397 -13.45 -27.31 -29.91
C THR A 397 -11.95 -27.02 -30.03
N ALA A 398 -11.58 -25.77 -30.28
CA ALA A 398 -10.20 -25.35 -30.50
C ALA A 398 -9.31 -25.56 -29.25
N PHE A 399 -9.85 -25.54 -28.04
CA PHE A 399 -9.05 -25.74 -26.83
C PHE A 399 -9.34 -27.07 -26.10
N LEU A 400 -10.54 -27.65 -26.23
CA LEU A 400 -10.90 -28.86 -25.51
C LEU A 400 -9.94 -30.04 -25.71
N SER A 401 -9.29 -30.13 -26.87
CA SER A 401 -8.30 -31.16 -27.16
C SER A 401 -6.94 -30.97 -26.50
N HIS A 402 -6.67 -29.78 -25.94
CA HIS A 402 -5.35 -29.40 -25.39
C HIS A 402 -5.42 -28.94 -23.93
N VAL A 403 -6.63 -28.77 -23.37
CA VAL A 403 -6.84 -28.26 -22.01
C VAL A 403 -6.38 -29.24 -20.96
N GLY A 404 -5.74 -28.74 -19.89
CA GLY A 404 -5.22 -29.55 -18.79
C GLY A 404 -5.43 -28.93 -17.41
N ALA A 405 -5.03 -29.62 -16.37
CA ALA A 405 -5.23 -29.20 -14.96
C ALA A 405 -4.54 -27.88 -14.56
N GLU A 406 -3.58 -27.41 -15.36
CA GLU A 406 -2.87 -26.15 -15.11
C GLU A 406 -3.49 -24.97 -15.89
N ASP A 407 -4.61 -25.18 -16.57
CA ASP A 407 -5.33 -24.17 -17.32
C ASP A 407 -6.60 -23.73 -16.57
N LEU A 408 -7.10 -22.52 -16.82
CA LEU A 408 -8.39 -22.03 -16.33
C LEU A 408 -9.37 -21.90 -17.50
N VAL A 409 -10.57 -22.45 -17.33
CA VAL A 409 -11.64 -22.39 -18.35
C VAL A 409 -12.79 -21.53 -17.84
N LEU A 410 -13.17 -20.53 -18.63
CA LEU A 410 -14.24 -19.56 -18.33
C LEU A 410 -15.28 -19.60 -19.46
N LEU A 411 -16.45 -20.17 -19.18
CA LEU A 411 -17.51 -20.37 -20.17
C LEU A 411 -18.78 -19.63 -19.75
N ASP A 412 -19.19 -18.66 -20.52
CA ASP A 412 -20.45 -17.95 -20.30
C ASP A 412 -21.56 -18.55 -21.17
N GLU A 413 -22.75 -18.77 -20.57
CA GLU A 413 -23.93 -19.32 -21.19
C GLU A 413 -23.72 -20.61 -21.99
N LEU A 414 -22.97 -21.57 -21.41
CA LEU A 414 -22.65 -22.84 -22.09
C LEU A 414 -23.91 -23.60 -22.54
N GLY A 415 -23.95 -23.93 -23.83
CA GLY A 415 -25.04 -24.65 -24.48
C GLY A 415 -26.19 -23.77 -24.98
N SER A 416 -26.14 -22.44 -24.83
CA SER A 416 -27.15 -21.53 -25.39
C SER A 416 -27.05 -21.41 -26.90
N GLY A 417 -28.13 -20.96 -27.53
CA GLY A 417 -28.20 -20.72 -28.98
C GLY A 417 -28.58 -21.92 -29.87
N THR A 418 -28.96 -23.08 -29.28
CA THR A 418 -29.49 -24.24 -29.97
C THR A 418 -30.76 -24.78 -29.28
N ASP A 419 -31.25 -25.94 -29.70
CA ASP A 419 -32.37 -26.61 -29.01
C ASP A 419 -32.05 -26.79 -27.52
N PRO A 420 -32.96 -26.45 -26.61
CA PRO A 420 -32.68 -26.47 -25.16
C PRO A 420 -32.26 -27.86 -24.65
N VAL A 421 -32.78 -28.94 -25.20
CA VAL A 421 -32.44 -30.32 -24.77
C VAL A 421 -31.04 -30.70 -25.25
N GLU A 422 -30.73 -30.38 -26.50
CA GLU A 422 -29.38 -30.61 -27.07
C GLU A 422 -28.34 -29.74 -26.40
N GLY A 423 -28.68 -28.46 -26.16
CA GLY A 423 -27.81 -27.51 -25.48
C GLY A 423 -27.48 -27.92 -24.03
N ALA A 424 -28.47 -28.38 -23.27
CA ALA A 424 -28.28 -28.88 -21.93
C ALA A 424 -27.41 -30.18 -21.92
N ALA A 425 -27.68 -31.13 -22.83
CA ALA A 425 -26.88 -32.33 -22.94
C ALA A 425 -25.41 -32.06 -23.31
N LEU A 426 -25.18 -31.12 -24.23
CA LEU A 426 -23.83 -30.67 -24.61
C LEU A 426 -23.12 -29.99 -23.42
N ALA A 427 -23.82 -29.12 -22.70
CA ALA A 427 -23.28 -28.43 -21.54
C ALA A 427 -22.85 -29.39 -20.43
N GLN A 428 -23.69 -30.41 -20.14
CA GLN A 428 -23.32 -31.46 -19.19
C GLN A 428 -22.10 -32.25 -19.65
N SER A 429 -22.08 -32.70 -20.90
CA SER A 429 -20.98 -33.50 -21.43
C SER A 429 -19.65 -32.77 -21.44
N VAL A 430 -19.64 -31.47 -21.77
CA VAL A 430 -18.43 -30.60 -21.71
C VAL A 430 -17.98 -30.46 -20.27
N THR A 431 -18.89 -30.22 -19.34
CA THR A 431 -18.58 -30.07 -17.92
C THR A 431 -17.97 -31.34 -17.32
N GLU A 432 -18.56 -32.49 -17.60
CA GLU A 432 -18.05 -33.80 -17.20
C GLU A 432 -16.66 -34.09 -17.81
N TYR A 433 -16.45 -33.74 -19.07
CA TYR A 433 -15.16 -33.87 -19.73
C TYR A 433 -14.10 -33.02 -19.03
N LEU A 434 -14.37 -31.73 -18.74
CA LEU A 434 -13.44 -30.85 -18.01
C LEU A 434 -13.12 -31.40 -16.63
N GLN A 435 -14.13 -31.94 -15.92
CA GLN A 435 -13.93 -32.56 -14.61
C GLN A 435 -13.03 -33.80 -14.71
N MET A 436 -13.27 -34.70 -15.70
CA MET A 436 -12.43 -35.88 -15.92
C MET A 436 -10.96 -35.52 -16.21
N GLN A 437 -10.72 -34.40 -16.88
CA GLN A 437 -9.37 -33.85 -17.15
C GLN A 437 -8.77 -33.12 -15.96
N GLY A 438 -9.52 -32.91 -14.87
CA GLY A 438 -9.08 -32.16 -13.69
C GLY A 438 -8.92 -30.67 -13.92
N VAL A 439 -9.63 -30.10 -14.88
CA VAL A 439 -9.50 -28.69 -15.32
C VAL A 439 -10.33 -27.78 -14.41
N PRO A 440 -9.72 -26.76 -13.77
CA PRO A 440 -10.46 -25.71 -13.08
C PRO A 440 -11.34 -24.92 -14.06
N ALA A 441 -12.67 -24.88 -13.80
CA ALA A 441 -13.57 -24.16 -14.69
C ALA A 441 -14.65 -23.39 -13.94
N ILE A 442 -15.00 -22.19 -14.46
CA ILE A 442 -16.17 -21.41 -14.03
C ILE A 442 -17.11 -21.33 -15.23
N ILE A 443 -18.32 -21.85 -15.05
CA ILE A 443 -19.30 -22.00 -16.12
C ILE A 443 -20.58 -21.29 -15.71
N THR A 444 -21.16 -20.44 -16.56
CA THR A 444 -22.53 -19.97 -16.33
C THR A 444 -23.49 -20.77 -17.20
N SER A 445 -24.66 -21.01 -16.66
CA SER A 445 -25.75 -21.66 -17.39
C SER A 445 -27.12 -21.30 -16.79
N HIS A 446 -28.14 -21.41 -17.62
CA HIS A 446 -29.54 -21.26 -17.19
C HIS A 446 -30.30 -22.58 -17.20
N PHE A 447 -29.63 -23.69 -17.60
CA PHE A 447 -30.25 -25.01 -17.67
C PHE A 447 -30.43 -25.65 -16.29
N SER A 448 -31.58 -26.23 -16.03
CA SER A 448 -31.88 -26.96 -14.79
C SER A 448 -31.04 -28.20 -14.61
N GLU A 449 -30.67 -28.84 -15.72
CA GLU A 449 -29.83 -30.06 -15.81
C GLU A 449 -28.43 -29.78 -15.26
N MET A 450 -27.89 -28.59 -15.52
CA MET A 450 -26.57 -28.18 -15.00
C MET A 450 -26.61 -27.98 -13.47
N LYS A 451 -27.72 -27.46 -12.93
CA LYS A 451 -27.91 -27.37 -11.48
C LYS A 451 -27.95 -28.73 -10.83
N LYS A 452 -28.65 -29.70 -11.46
CA LYS A 452 -28.75 -31.08 -11.01
C LYS A 452 -27.38 -31.77 -11.06
N LEU A 453 -26.63 -31.62 -12.14
CA LEU A 453 -25.28 -32.17 -12.29
C LEU A 453 -24.38 -31.80 -11.12
N ALA A 454 -24.38 -30.52 -10.69
CA ALA A 454 -23.55 -30.08 -9.59
C ALA A 454 -23.95 -30.66 -8.22
N TYR A 455 -25.22 -31.00 -8.02
CA TYR A 455 -25.65 -31.69 -6.79
C TYR A 455 -25.32 -33.19 -6.80
N GLU A 456 -25.30 -33.81 -7.95
CA GLU A 456 -25.11 -35.27 -8.09
C GLU A 456 -23.63 -35.64 -8.25
N THR A 457 -22.77 -34.69 -8.65
CA THR A 457 -21.40 -34.97 -9.03
C THR A 457 -20.40 -34.28 -8.09
N ARG A 458 -19.62 -35.08 -7.38
CA ARG A 458 -18.56 -34.56 -6.49
C ARG A 458 -17.50 -33.84 -7.29
N GLY A 459 -17.05 -32.69 -6.81
CA GLY A 459 -16.04 -31.85 -7.47
C GLY A 459 -16.61 -30.78 -8.42
N ILE A 460 -17.94 -30.72 -8.53
CA ILE A 460 -18.69 -29.67 -9.19
C ILE A 460 -19.55 -28.98 -8.13
N GLU A 461 -19.57 -27.68 -8.08
CA GLU A 461 -20.35 -26.92 -7.08
C GLU A 461 -21.28 -25.91 -7.76
N ASN A 462 -22.45 -25.69 -7.17
CA ASN A 462 -23.38 -24.66 -7.59
C ASN A 462 -23.03 -23.31 -6.96
N ALA A 463 -23.27 -22.26 -7.70
CA ALA A 463 -23.33 -20.90 -7.18
C ALA A 463 -24.49 -20.14 -7.84
N PHE A 464 -24.94 -19.09 -7.18
CA PHE A 464 -25.87 -18.16 -7.82
C PHE A 464 -25.53 -16.72 -7.49
N VAL A 465 -25.90 -15.82 -8.39
CA VAL A 465 -25.85 -14.39 -8.12
C VAL A 465 -27.19 -13.97 -7.52
N GLU A 466 -27.12 -13.37 -6.34
CA GLU A 466 -28.28 -12.99 -5.58
C GLU A 466 -29.09 -11.90 -6.30
N PHE A 467 -30.41 -12.01 -6.18
CA PHE A 467 -31.37 -11.08 -6.73
C PHE A 467 -32.37 -10.73 -5.63
N ASP A 468 -32.55 -9.44 -5.39
CA ASP A 468 -33.52 -8.97 -4.42
C ASP A 468 -34.92 -9.09 -4.99
N GLU A 469 -35.75 -9.93 -4.37
CA GLU A 469 -37.10 -10.21 -4.82
C GLU A 469 -38.08 -9.07 -4.48
N GLU A 470 -37.80 -8.21 -3.50
CA GLU A 470 -38.61 -7.07 -3.12
C GLU A 470 -38.36 -5.88 -4.04
N THR A 471 -37.11 -5.51 -4.23
CA THR A 471 -36.70 -4.40 -5.11
C THR A 471 -36.66 -4.83 -6.58
N LEU A 472 -36.61 -6.11 -6.88
CA LEU A 472 -36.38 -6.72 -8.19
C LEU A 472 -35.13 -6.16 -8.88
N THR A 473 -34.07 -5.95 -8.09
CA THR A 473 -32.76 -5.53 -8.56
C THR A 473 -31.70 -6.57 -8.22
N PRO A 474 -30.66 -6.73 -9.05
CA PRO A 474 -29.55 -7.60 -8.70
C PRO A 474 -28.76 -6.98 -7.53
N THR A 475 -28.46 -7.78 -6.52
CA THR A 475 -27.54 -7.40 -5.43
C THR A 475 -26.09 -7.60 -5.82
N TYR A 476 -25.83 -8.37 -6.89
CA TYR A 476 -24.51 -8.79 -7.40
C TYR A 476 -23.69 -9.65 -6.43
N HIS A 477 -24.25 -10.07 -5.30
CA HIS A 477 -23.56 -11.01 -4.38
C HIS A 477 -23.55 -12.41 -4.95
N LEU A 478 -22.37 -13.05 -4.97
CA LEU A 478 -22.18 -14.42 -5.36
C LEU A 478 -22.25 -15.34 -4.13
N ILE A 479 -23.17 -16.30 -4.14
CA ILE A 479 -23.35 -17.29 -3.07
C ILE A 479 -23.03 -18.66 -3.62
N ILE A 480 -22.04 -19.35 -3.02
CA ILE A 480 -21.56 -20.71 -3.42
C ILE A 480 -22.27 -21.74 -2.54
N GLY A 481 -22.45 -22.94 -3.06
CA GLY A 481 -23.07 -24.10 -2.39
C GLY A 481 -24.56 -24.24 -2.69
N VAL A 482 -25.15 -23.34 -3.47
CA VAL A 482 -26.59 -23.32 -3.75
C VAL A 482 -26.87 -22.89 -5.19
N ALA A 483 -27.86 -23.51 -5.82
CA ALA A 483 -28.31 -23.12 -7.17
C ALA A 483 -29.38 -22.00 -7.10
N GLY A 484 -29.28 -21.01 -8.00
CA GLY A 484 -30.25 -19.92 -8.10
C GLY A 484 -31.63 -20.32 -8.61
N ASN A 485 -32.66 -19.65 -8.13
CA ASN A 485 -34.03 -19.76 -8.64
C ASN A 485 -34.23 -18.86 -9.87
N SER A 486 -35.16 -19.23 -10.74
CA SER A 486 -35.56 -18.40 -11.87
C SER A 486 -36.64 -17.42 -11.42
N ASN A 487 -36.34 -16.10 -11.41
CA ASN A 487 -37.28 -15.04 -10.97
C ASN A 487 -38.03 -14.43 -12.14
N ALA A 488 -38.15 -15.12 -13.29
CA ALA A 488 -38.80 -14.60 -14.49
C ALA A 488 -40.24 -14.15 -14.25
N PHE A 489 -41.06 -14.90 -13.51
CA PHE A 489 -42.46 -14.53 -13.24
C PHE A 489 -42.58 -13.31 -12.35
N SER A 490 -41.73 -13.15 -11.36
CA SER A 490 -41.71 -11.96 -10.50
C SER A 490 -41.34 -10.70 -11.31
N ILE A 491 -40.35 -10.83 -12.20
CA ILE A 491 -39.96 -9.76 -13.12
C ILE A 491 -41.12 -9.42 -14.07
N CYS A 492 -41.77 -10.40 -14.71
CA CYS A 492 -42.90 -10.19 -15.60
C CYS A 492 -44.09 -9.52 -14.89
N LYS A 493 -44.38 -9.90 -13.64
CA LYS A 493 -45.40 -9.27 -12.81
C LYS A 493 -45.12 -7.79 -12.59
N ARG A 494 -43.88 -7.41 -12.30
CA ARG A 494 -43.50 -5.99 -12.11
C ARG A 494 -43.61 -5.17 -13.39
N PHE A 495 -43.25 -5.74 -14.53
CA PHE A 495 -43.44 -5.06 -15.82
C PHE A 495 -44.87 -5.03 -16.33
N GLY A 496 -45.85 -5.40 -15.49
CA GLY A 496 -47.25 -5.24 -15.78
C GLY A 496 -47.83 -6.31 -16.73
N MET A 497 -47.21 -7.49 -16.81
CA MET A 497 -47.76 -8.60 -17.59
C MET A 497 -49.13 -8.98 -17.07
N PRO A 498 -50.15 -9.16 -17.95
CA PRO A 498 -51.50 -9.49 -17.54
C PRO A 498 -51.60 -10.70 -16.61
N PRO A 499 -52.35 -10.62 -15.49
CA PRO A 499 -52.41 -11.71 -14.50
C PRO A 499 -52.87 -13.04 -15.06
N LEU A 500 -53.71 -13.05 -16.09
CA LEU A 500 -54.16 -14.25 -16.80
C LEU A 500 -53.00 -14.98 -17.50
N VAL A 501 -52.03 -14.25 -18.07
CA VAL A 501 -50.85 -14.84 -18.72
C VAL A 501 -49.96 -15.45 -17.66
N LEU A 502 -49.71 -14.74 -16.56
CA LEU A 502 -48.89 -15.21 -15.45
C LEU A 502 -49.47 -16.46 -14.77
N SER A 503 -50.80 -16.47 -14.50
CA SER A 503 -51.47 -17.63 -13.89
C SER A 503 -51.39 -18.86 -14.80
N ARG A 504 -51.55 -18.68 -16.11
CA ARG A 504 -51.42 -19.77 -17.08
C ARG A 504 -50.00 -20.28 -17.17
N ALA A 505 -49.02 -19.37 -17.17
CA ALA A 505 -47.60 -19.75 -17.17
C ALA A 505 -47.21 -20.52 -15.89
N SER A 506 -47.72 -20.12 -14.72
CA SER A 506 -47.51 -20.85 -13.46
C SER A 506 -48.12 -22.27 -13.50
N GLN A 507 -49.34 -22.42 -14.00
CA GLN A 507 -49.99 -23.73 -14.15
C GLN A 507 -49.20 -24.65 -15.08
N LEU A 508 -48.62 -24.12 -16.16
CA LEU A 508 -47.80 -24.91 -17.09
C LEU A 508 -46.48 -25.36 -16.44
N LYS A 509 -45.90 -24.55 -15.52
CA LYS A 509 -44.71 -24.87 -14.76
C LYS A 509 -44.97 -25.95 -13.69
N GLU A 510 -46.10 -25.86 -12.95
CA GLU A 510 -46.49 -26.81 -11.89
C GLU A 510 -46.65 -28.27 -12.38
N GLY A 511 -46.87 -28.48 -13.65
CA GLY A 511 -46.96 -29.81 -14.27
C GLY A 511 -45.58 -30.50 -14.52
N SER A 512 -44.47 -29.90 -14.20
CA SER A 512 -43.15 -30.41 -14.42
C SER A 512 -42.61 -31.25 -13.24
N PRO A 513 -41.99 -32.42 -13.45
CA PRO A 513 -41.39 -33.26 -12.39
C PRO A 513 -40.30 -32.55 -11.59
N LEU A 514 -39.75 -31.46 -12.10
CA LEU A 514 -38.69 -30.63 -11.49
C LEU A 514 -39.18 -29.72 -10.36
N HIS A 515 -40.50 -29.53 -10.18
CA HIS A 515 -41.09 -28.59 -9.24
C HIS A 515 -40.75 -28.90 -7.77
N ASN A 516 -40.83 -30.17 -7.37
CA ASN A 516 -40.49 -30.63 -6.00
C ASN A 516 -39.03 -30.36 -5.63
N MET A 517 -38.12 -30.46 -6.59
CA MET A 517 -36.70 -30.23 -6.40
C MET A 517 -36.40 -28.71 -6.28
N GLU A 518 -37.09 -27.87 -7.06
CA GLU A 518 -36.99 -26.40 -6.95
C GLU A 518 -37.48 -25.87 -5.59
N GLU A 519 -38.51 -26.51 -4.98
CA GLU A 519 -39.01 -26.10 -3.64
C GLU A 519 -38.01 -26.42 -2.52
N VAL A 520 -37.39 -27.64 -2.58
CA VAL A 520 -36.33 -28.02 -1.62
C VAL A 520 -35.12 -27.11 -1.78
N MET A 521 -34.75 -26.77 -3.01
CA MET A 521 -33.68 -25.84 -3.33
C MET A 521 -33.97 -24.42 -2.80
N ALA A 522 -35.20 -23.95 -2.96
CA ALA A 522 -35.62 -22.63 -2.46
C ALA A 522 -35.52 -22.54 -0.92
N ARG A 523 -35.81 -23.62 -0.21
CA ARG A 523 -35.68 -23.70 1.24
C ARG A 523 -34.21 -23.70 1.69
N LEU A 524 -33.36 -24.49 1.04
CA LEU A 524 -31.93 -24.50 1.25
C LEU A 524 -31.32 -23.13 0.97
N ASN A 525 -31.69 -22.48 -0.13
CA ASN A 525 -31.25 -21.13 -0.49
C ASN A 525 -31.54 -20.12 0.61
N ARG A 526 -32.73 -20.17 1.22
CA ARG A 526 -33.10 -19.24 2.30
C ARG A 526 -32.22 -19.44 3.53
N GLN A 527 -31.98 -20.69 3.93
CA GLN A 527 -31.11 -20.98 5.08
C GLN A 527 -29.65 -20.58 4.83
N THR A 528 -29.14 -20.81 3.63
CA THR A 528 -27.75 -20.42 3.27
C THR A 528 -27.60 -18.91 3.18
N ARG A 529 -28.63 -18.17 2.71
CA ARG A 529 -28.64 -16.70 2.75
C ARG A 529 -28.58 -16.14 4.18
N GLU A 530 -29.38 -16.70 5.10
CA GLU A 530 -29.34 -16.32 6.51
C GLU A 530 -27.96 -16.52 7.11
N VAL A 531 -27.33 -17.65 6.87
CA VAL A 531 -25.96 -17.96 7.33
C VAL A 531 -24.91 -17.04 6.69
N ALA A 532 -25.04 -16.74 5.39
CA ALA A 532 -24.13 -15.82 4.70
C ALA A 532 -24.21 -14.40 5.26
N HIS A 533 -25.43 -13.92 5.51
CA HIS A 533 -25.65 -12.60 6.11
C HIS A 533 -25.09 -12.51 7.54
N GLU A 534 -25.37 -13.55 8.37
CA GLU A 534 -24.79 -13.64 9.72
C GLU A 534 -23.25 -13.65 9.69
N LYS A 535 -22.66 -14.32 8.72
CA LYS A 535 -21.19 -14.35 8.53
C LYS A 535 -20.63 -12.98 8.19
N GLU A 536 -21.28 -12.23 7.29
CA GLU A 536 -20.87 -10.85 6.96
C GLU A 536 -20.98 -9.90 8.15
N GLU A 537 -22.03 -10.02 8.94
CA GLU A 537 -22.19 -9.22 10.18
C GLU A 537 -21.08 -9.54 11.20
N VAL A 538 -20.73 -10.82 11.37
CA VAL A 538 -19.66 -11.24 12.27
C VAL A 538 -18.29 -10.73 11.76
N GLU A 539 -18.01 -10.81 10.46
CA GLU A 539 -16.78 -10.28 9.87
C GLU A 539 -16.68 -8.76 10.04
N ALA A 540 -17.79 -8.03 9.85
CA ALA A 540 -17.83 -6.58 10.06
C ALA A 540 -17.58 -6.20 11.55
N GLN A 541 -18.13 -6.98 12.49
CA GLN A 541 -17.89 -6.78 13.92
C GLN A 541 -16.43 -7.11 14.31
N LEU A 542 -15.86 -8.14 13.70
CA LEU A 542 -14.47 -8.55 13.94
C LEU A 542 -13.51 -7.48 13.46
N LYS A 543 -13.74 -6.91 12.28
CA LYS A 543 -12.96 -5.79 11.76
C LYS A 543 -13.01 -4.55 12.67
N LYS A 544 -14.22 -4.17 13.14
CA LYS A 544 -14.38 -3.07 14.10
C LYS A 544 -13.64 -3.33 15.42
N ALA A 545 -13.66 -4.59 15.90
CA ALA A 545 -12.96 -4.97 17.10
C ALA A 545 -11.42 -4.91 16.93
N GLU A 546 -10.92 -5.27 15.75
CA GLU A 546 -9.50 -5.14 15.40
C GLU A 546 -9.05 -3.67 15.27
N GLU A 547 -9.84 -2.83 14.62
CA GLU A 547 -9.60 -1.39 14.51
C GLU A 547 -9.52 -0.75 15.90
N LEU A 548 -10.50 -1.03 16.77
CA LEU A 548 -10.53 -0.52 18.15
C LEU A 548 -9.35 -1.05 18.98
N ARG A 549 -8.92 -2.30 18.77
CA ARG A 549 -7.75 -2.87 19.43
C ARG A 549 -6.46 -2.17 19.01
N ASN A 550 -6.34 -1.83 17.72
CA ASN A 550 -5.19 -1.12 17.20
C ASN A 550 -5.15 0.34 17.70
N GLU A 551 -6.30 1.03 17.77
CA GLU A 551 -6.42 2.36 18.39
C GLU A 551 -5.99 2.32 19.86
N LEU A 552 -6.52 1.37 20.64
CA LEU A 552 -6.12 1.19 22.04
C LEU A 552 -4.64 0.91 22.21
N ARG A 553 -4.04 0.14 21.29
CA ARG A 553 -2.59 -0.14 21.32
C ARG A 553 -1.77 1.13 21.05
N THR A 554 -2.16 1.92 20.06
CA THR A 554 -1.47 3.20 19.74
C THR A 554 -1.62 4.21 20.87
N GLU A 555 -2.79 4.33 21.50
CA GLU A 555 -3.00 5.18 22.68
C GLU A 555 -2.18 4.70 23.88
N THR A 556 -2.11 3.38 24.08
CA THR A 556 -1.33 2.78 25.17
C THR A 556 0.17 3.06 24.97
N ASP A 557 0.69 2.87 23.76
CA ASP A 557 2.08 3.15 23.41
C ASP A 557 2.42 4.66 23.56
N ALA A 558 1.51 5.53 23.14
CA ALA A 558 1.64 6.97 23.33
C ALA A 558 1.64 7.37 24.82
N PHE A 559 0.80 6.70 25.63
CA PHE A 559 0.75 6.89 27.09
C PHE A 559 2.07 6.46 27.76
N TYR A 560 2.61 5.30 27.39
CA TYR A 560 3.90 4.84 27.94
C TYR A 560 5.05 5.77 27.55
N LYS A 561 5.12 6.22 26.29
CA LYS A 561 6.10 7.21 25.86
C LYS A 561 6.00 8.54 26.64
N LYS A 562 4.80 9.03 26.87
CA LYS A 562 4.56 10.23 27.67
C LYS A 562 4.95 10.02 29.15
N LYS A 563 4.65 8.87 29.72
CA LYS A 563 5.04 8.47 31.07
C LYS A 563 6.58 8.47 31.20
N ASP A 564 7.27 7.84 30.27
CA ASP A 564 8.75 7.76 30.29
C ASP A 564 9.39 9.14 30.14
N GLN A 565 8.85 10.01 29.29
CA GLN A 565 9.31 11.42 29.17
C GLN A 565 9.12 12.19 30.49
N ILE A 566 8.00 12.01 31.18
CA ILE A 566 7.73 12.66 32.48
C ILE A 566 8.70 12.12 33.54
N LEU A 567 8.93 10.82 33.57
CA LEU A 567 9.86 10.19 34.52
C LEU A 567 11.29 10.69 34.30
N GLU A 568 11.73 10.75 33.04
CA GLU A 568 13.08 11.25 32.72
C GLU A 568 13.23 12.74 33.08
N LYS A 569 12.22 13.57 32.79
CA LYS A 569 12.22 14.98 33.17
C LYS A 569 12.28 15.16 34.70
N THR A 570 11.48 14.37 35.42
CA THR A 570 11.48 14.37 36.89
C THR A 570 12.83 13.93 37.46
N ARG A 571 13.48 12.94 36.84
CA ARG A 571 14.81 12.49 37.21
C ARG A 571 15.87 13.57 36.99
N GLN A 572 15.84 14.28 35.87
CA GLN A 572 16.74 15.39 35.59
C GLN A 572 16.55 16.54 36.56
N GLU A 573 15.29 16.87 36.90
CA GLU A 573 14.97 17.88 37.94
C GLU A 573 15.51 17.47 39.30
N ALA A 574 15.35 16.20 39.71
CA ALA A 574 15.89 15.68 40.94
C ALA A 574 17.43 15.67 41.00
N GLU A 575 18.11 15.37 39.89
CA GLU A 575 19.57 15.45 39.80
C GLU A 575 20.07 16.89 39.88
N THR A 576 19.33 17.83 39.31
CA THR A 576 19.66 19.27 39.39
C THR A 576 19.54 19.76 40.84
N ILE A 577 18.44 19.46 41.52
CA ILE A 577 18.23 19.76 42.94
C ILE A 577 19.34 19.16 43.82
N LYS A 578 19.69 17.91 43.59
CA LYS A 578 20.77 17.20 44.29
C LYS A 578 22.12 17.88 44.09
N ARG A 579 22.43 18.36 42.89
CA ARG A 579 23.66 19.07 42.59
C ARG A 579 23.69 20.43 43.25
N ASP A 580 22.58 21.17 43.27
CA ASP A 580 22.48 22.46 43.93
C ASP A 580 22.58 22.35 45.46
N LEU A 581 21.93 21.36 46.07
CA LEU A 581 22.10 21.04 47.46
C LEU A 581 23.54 20.70 47.84
N ARG A 582 24.23 19.94 47.00
CA ARG A 582 25.65 19.62 47.21
C ARG A 582 26.52 20.85 47.16
N ASN A 583 26.33 21.74 46.17
CA ASN A 583 27.07 22.99 46.06
C ASN A 583 26.80 23.94 47.25
N GLN A 584 25.55 24.05 47.71
CA GLN A 584 25.18 24.82 48.88
C GLN A 584 25.83 24.26 50.15
N SER A 585 25.81 22.92 50.31
CA SER A 585 26.45 22.25 51.45
C SER A 585 27.97 22.47 51.49
N GLU A 586 28.63 22.40 50.34
CA GLU A 586 30.07 22.67 50.21
C GLU A 586 30.39 24.14 50.54
N ALA A 587 29.57 25.10 50.10
CA ALA A 587 29.70 26.51 50.44
C ALA A 587 29.58 26.77 51.96
N ILE A 588 28.59 26.11 52.60
CA ILE A 588 28.38 26.20 54.06
C ILE A 588 29.55 25.56 54.83
N ILE A 589 30.04 24.40 54.37
CA ILE A 589 31.22 23.74 54.98
C ILE A 589 32.47 24.64 54.83
N LYS A 590 32.66 25.28 53.71
CA LYS A 590 33.78 26.21 53.45
C LYS A 590 33.71 27.46 54.34
N ASP A 591 32.52 27.97 54.58
CA ASP A 591 32.29 29.13 55.48
C ASP A 591 32.49 28.75 56.96
N LEU A 592 32.02 27.58 57.37
CA LEU A 592 32.27 27.00 58.69
C LEU A 592 33.77 26.75 58.93
N LYS A 593 34.51 26.20 57.94
CA LYS A 593 35.97 26.03 58.07
C LYS A 593 36.72 27.34 58.17
N LYS A 594 36.27 28.40 57.50
CA LYS A 594 36.83 29.74 57.62
C LYS A 594 36.55 30.35 59.00
N LYS A 595 35.37 30.13 59.60
CA LYS A 595 34.97 30.66 60.92
C LYS A 595 35.54 29.81 62.09
N ALA A 596 35.77 28.53 61.91
CA ALA A 596 36.37 27.64 62.90
C ALA A 596 37.85 27.93 63.21
N SER A 597 38.55 28.64 62.32
CA SER A 597 39.92 29.08 62.60
C SER A 597 39.99 30.37 63.45
N ALA A 598 38.82 30.96 63.84
CA ALA A 598 38.75 32.27 64.52
C ALA A 598 37.92 32.27 65.81
N MET A 599 37.30 31.17 66.29
CA MET A 599 36.36 31.18 67.42
C MET A 599 36.56 30.01 68.41
N ALA A 600 36.23 30.28 69.75
CA ALA A 600 36.27 29.32 70.84
C ALA A 600 35.14 28.26 70.78
N LYS A 601 35.36 27.08 71.39
CA LYS A 601 34.54 25.86 71.28
C LYS A 601 33.02 25.98 71.52
N ASP A 602 32.54 26.95 72.30
CA ASP A 602 31.12 27.07 72.63
C ASP A 602 30.25 27.73 71.53
N ASP A 603 30.84 28.58 70.71
CA ASP A 603 30.13 29.17 69.57
C ASP A 603 29.94 28.20 68.39
N LEU A 604 30.76 27.15 68.31
CA LEU A 604 30.70 26.18 67.23
C LEU A 604 29.44 25.31 67.32
N GLN A 605 28.99 24.99 68.56
CA GLN A 605 27.77 24.20 68.77
C GLN A 605 26.50 24.94 68.39
N GLN A 606 26.44 26.25 68.64
CA GLN A 606 25.29 27.09 68.22
C GLN A 606 25.22 27.25 66.68
N HIS A 607 26.37 27.35 66.01
CA HIS A 607 26.43 27.45 64.57
C HIS A 607 26.09 26.12 63.85
N VAL A 608 26.51 24.98 64.39
CA VAL A 608 26.16 23.63 63.92
C VAL A 608 24.67 23.36 64.08
N SER A 609 24.04 23.86 65.16
CA SER A 609 22.58 23.70 65.36
C SER A 609 21.79 24.60 64.40
N LYS A 610 22.26 25.81 64.09
CA LYS A 610 21.66 26.68 63.05
C LYS A 610 21.77 26.09 61.65
N VAL A 611 22.89 25.48 61.34
CA VAL A 611 23.09 24.80 60.03
C VAL A 611 22.23 23.52 59.92
N ARG A 612 22.12 22.74 60.99
CA ARG A 612 21.17 21.64 61.03
C ARG A 612 19.72 22.08 60.87
N GLY A 613 19.31 23.13 61.55
CA GLY A 613 17.98 23.72 61.37
C GLY A 613 17.73 24.27 59.94
N ALA A 614 18.77 24.78 59.29
CA ALA A 614 18.67 25.22 57.87
C ALA A 614 18.60 24.02 56.89
N ILE A 615 19.29 22.91 57.16
CA ILE A 615 19.21 21.67 56.36
C ILE A 615 17.86 20.99 56.57
N ASP A 616 17.32 20.97 57.79
CA ASP A 616 16.01 20.41 58.08
C ASP A 616 14.87 21.28 57.52
N ALA A 617 15.09 22.59 57.40
CA ALA A 617 14.16 23.52 56.74
C ALA A 617 14.20 23.44 55.17
N MET A 618 15.25 22.83 54.62
CA MET A 618 15.37 22.47 53.20
C MET A 618 14.74 21.06 52.92
N ALA A 619 13.70 20.69 53.65
CA ALA A 619 12.91 19.54 53.31
C ALA A 619 12.34 19.73 51.88
N LEU A 620 12.62 18.78 50.99
CA LEU A 620 11.97 18.63 49.70
C LEU A 620 10.49 18.92 49.83
N PRO A 621 9.82 19.58 48.88
CA PRO A 621 8.37 19.68 48.91
C PRO A 621 7.80 18.26 48.79
N GLY A 622 7.69 17.65 49.96
CA GLY A 622 7.01 16.36 50.15
C GLY A 622 5.54 16.61 49.88
N ARG A 623 4.93 15.76 49.08
CA ARG A 623 3.48 15.62 49.03
C ARG A 623 2.90 15.77 50.43
N GLU A 624 2.15 16.82 50.69
CA GLU A 624 1.24 16.85 51.86
C GLU A 624 0.23 15.74 51.70
N ASN A 625 0.52 14.61 52.25
CA ASN A 625 -0.43 13.50 52.38
C ASN A 625 -1.47 13.89 53.45
N ARG A 626 -2.57 14.53 53.04
CA ARG A 626 -3.72 14.89 53.90
C ARG A 626 -4.53 13.64 54.30
N ARG A 627 -3.91 12.48 54.43
CA ARG A 627 -4.59 11.26 54.89
C ARG A 627 -4.21 11.02 56.34
N ASN A 628 -5.20 10.68 57.18
CA ASN A 628 -4.97 10.39 58.60
C ASN A 628 -4.28 9.03 58.73
N PRO A 629 -3.22 8.91 59.55
CA PRO A 629 -2.60 7.62 59.84
C PRO A 629 -3.64 6.68 60.49
N LEU A 630 -3.59 5.40 60.12
CA LEU A 630 -4.53 4.40 60.62
C LEU A 630 -4.30 4.17 62.12
N PRO A 631 -5.31 4.35 63.00
CA PRO A 631 -5.19 4.07 64.45
C PRO A 631 -4.82 2.61 64.67
N LYS A 632 -3.93 2.34 65.64
CA LYS A 632 -3.46 0.98 65.97
C LYS A 632 -4.59 0.00 66.27
N GLU A 633 -5.71 0.48 66.77
CA GLU A 633 -6.90 -0.32 67.12
C GLU A 633 -7.68 -0.82 65.90
N GLN A 634 -7.49 -0.15 64.75
CA GLN A 634 -8.15 -0.45 63.46
C GLN A 634 -7.31 -1.36 62.57
N ILE A 635 -6.08 -1.67 62.92
CA ILE A 635 -5.19 -2.57 62.16
C ILE A 635 -5.62 -4.02 62.39
N LYS A 636 -6.62 -4.48 61.65
CA LYS A 636 -7.15 -5.86 61.71
C LYS A 636 -7.15 -6.51 60.36
N LYS A 637 -7.07 -7.84 60.30
CA LYS A 637 -7.22 -8.60 59.05
C LYS A 637 -8.56 -8.24 58.38
N GLY A 638 -8.51 -7.85 57.13
CA GLY A 638 -9.68 -7.43 56.31
C GLY A 638 -9.86 -5.92 56.21
N THR A 639 -9.10 -5.09 56.95
CA THR A 639 -9.16 -3.61 56.83
C THR A 639 -8.56 -3.17 55.51
N TYR A 640 -9.25 -2.27 54.80
CA TYR A 640 -8.80 -1.70 53.55
C TYR A 640 -7.99 -0.44 53.83
N VAL A 641 -6.76 -0.36 53.32
CA VAL A 641 -5.78 0.66 53.71
C VAL A 641 -5.03 1.16 52.47
N TYR A 642 -4.55 2.39 52.54
CA TYR A 642 -3.62 2.97 51.57
C TYR A 642 -2.18 2.86 52.11
N ILE A 643 -1.25 2.52 51.24
CA ILE A 643 0.17 2.37 51.53
C ILE A 643 0.94 3.49 50.81
N ASP A 644 1.61 4.35 51.58
CA ASP A 644 2.36 5.50 51.06
C ASP A 644 3.61 5.10 50.27
N THR A 645 4.27 4.01 50.69
CA THR A 645 5.50 3.49 50.06
C THR A 645 5.27 2.94 48.64
N LEU A 646 4.02 2.59 48.31
CA LEU A 646 3.65 1.99 47.02
C LEU A 646 2.61 2.82 46.25
N ASP A 647 2.13 3.94 46.82
CA ASP A 647 1.05 4.76 46.29
C ASP A 647 -0.16 3.92 45.83
N SER A 648 -0.53 2.92 46.63
CA SER A 648 -1.56 1.93 46.27
C SER A 648 -2.44 1.55 47.45
N ASP A 649 -3.69 1.21 47.15
CA ASP A 649 -4.65 0.71 48.14
C ASP A 649 -4.61 -0.83 48.22
N GLY A 650 -4.81 -1.38 49.41
CA GLY A 650 -4.84 -2.82 49.61
C GLY A 650 -5.64 -3.28 50.83
N THR A 651 -5.80 -4.58 50.98
CA THR A 651 -6.50 -5.18 52.15
C THR A 651 -5.51 -5.90 53.03
N ILE A 652 -5.56 -5.65 54.36
CA ILE A 652 -4.70 -6.33 55.32
C ILE A 652 -5.05 -7.81 55.38
N THR A 653 -4.08 -8.69 55.06
CA THR A 653 -4.24 -10.15 55.05
C THR A 653 -3.68 -10.79 56.31
N LYS A 654 -2.59 -10.24 56.86
CA LYS A 654 -1.93 -10.77 58.08
C LYS A 654 -1.30 -9.67 58.89
N VAL A 655 -1.41 -9.73 60.21
CA VAL A 655 -0.73 -8.83 61.15
C VAL A 655 0.15 -9.69 62.09
N SER A 656 1.45 -9.40 62.15
CA SER A 656 2.42 -10.14 62.97
C SER A 656 3.35 -9.13 63.68
N GLY A 657 2.99 -8.75 64.92
CA GLY A 657 3.72 -7.75 65.70
C GLY A 657 3.76 -6.38 64.96
N ASN A 658 4.94 -5.89 64.68
CA ASN A 658 5.14 -4.60 63.98
C ASN A 658 5.18 -4.71 62.44
N LYS A 659 4.76 -5.87 61.83
CA LYS A 659 4.71 -6.10 60.40
C LYS A 659 3.30 -6.43 59.96
N ILE A 660 2.81 -5.75 58.94
CA ILE A 660 1.49 -5.90 58.36
C ILE A 660 1.65 -6.36 56.91
N THR A 661 1.05 -7.48 56.56
CA THR A 661 1.01 -7.97 55.19
C THR A 661 -0.30 -7.53 54.53
N ILE A 662 -0.23 -6.84 53.40
CA ILE A 662 -1.36 -6.23 52.69
C ILE A 662 -1.38 -6.78 51.26
N ALA A 663 -2.56 -7.20 50.85
CA ALA A 663 -2.80 -7.60 49.45
C ALA A 663 -3.20 -6.37 48.60
N CYS A 664 -2.37 -6.01 47.65
CA CYS A 664 -2.58 -4.96 46.65
C CYS A 664 -2.74 -5.60 45.28
N GLY A 665 -3.98 -5.86 44.87
CA GLY A 665 -4.26 -6.64 43.67
C GLY A 665 -3.73 -8.07 43.76
N LEU A 666 -2.78 -8.44 42.89
CA LEU A 666 -2.14 -9.78 42.88
C LEU A 666 -0.88 -9.88 43.74
N MET A 667 -0.42 -8.80 44.36
CA MET A 667 0.81 -8.77 45.16
C MET A 667 0.52 -8.70 46.66
N HIS A 668 1.33 -9.41 47.48
CA HIS A 668 1.36 -9.30 48.93
C HIS A 668 2.60 -8.51 49.38
N VAL A 669 2.38 -7.40 50.04
CA VAL A 669 3.46 -6.52 50.52
C VAL A 669 3.45 -6.44 52.03
N THR A 670 4.63 -6.48 52.63
CA THR A 670 4.78 -6.36 54.10
C THR A 670 5.36 -4.99 54.46
N VAL A 671 4.58 -4.21 55.19
CA VAL A 671 4.93 -2.84 55.63
C VAL A 671 4.78 -2.69 57.14
N THR A 672 5.35 -1.61 57.71
CA THR A 672 5.13 -1.24 59.09
C THR A 672 3.83 -0.41 59.26
N PRO A 673 3.22 -0.37 60.46
CA PRO A 673 1.98 0.39 60.70
C PRO A 673 2.03 1.87 60.29
N GLU A 674 3.21 2.46 60.34
CA GLU A 674 3.46 3.89 60.06
C GLU A 674 3.21 4.27 58.57
N HIS A 675 3.22 3.28 57.70
CA HIS A 675 3.01 3.44 56.24
C HIS A 675 1.57 3.09 55.83
N CYS A 676 0.65 2.91 56.76
CA CYS A 676 -0.75 2.58 56.51
C CYS A 676 -1.67 3.76 56.86
N PHE A 677 -2.46 4.22 55.90
CA PHE A 677 -3.38 5.35 56.07
C PHE A 677 -4.83 4.94 55.83
N GLU A 678 -5.75 5.70 56.40
CA GLU A 678 -7.17 5.48 56.18
C GLU A 678 -7.56 5.73 54.72
N THR A 679 -8.28 4.75 54.10
CA THR A 679 -8.87 4.90 52.77
C THR A 679 -10.25 4.24 52.75
N LYS A 680 -11.16 4.79 51.95
CA LYS A 680 -12.50 4.23 51.76
C LYS A 680 -12.47 3.19 50.64
N LYS A 681 -12.94 1.98 50.97
CA LYS A 681 -13.12 0.93 49.96
C LYS A 681 -13.99 1.44 48.81
N PRO A 682 -13.58 1.39 47.55
CA PRO A 682 -14.41 1.83 46.46
C PRO A 682 -15.70 1.01 46.39
N VAL A 683 -16.83 1.67 46.55
CA VAL A 683 -18.16 1.03 46.42
C VAL A 683 -18.33 0.72 44.92
N LYS A 684 -18.15 -0.56 44.53
CA LYS A 684 -18.59 -1.04 43.24
C LYS A 684 -20.09 -0.76 43.11
N LYS A 685 -20.51 0.23 42.29
CA LYS A 685 -21.90 0.34 41.86
C LYS A 685 -22.26 -0.93 41.13
N VAL A 686 -22.90 -1.85 41.79
CA VAL A 686 -23.53 -3.02 41.19
C VAL A 686 -24.64 -2.49 40.29
N ARG A 687 -24.41 -2.47 39.00
CA ARG A 687 -25.49 -2.35 38.01
C ARG A 687 -26.33 -3.60 38.18
N LYS A 688 -27.58 -3.44 38.67
CA LYS A 688 -28.57 -4.50 38.69
C LYS A 688 -28.67 -5.11 37.30
N PRO A 689 -28.62 -6.44 37.15
CA PRO A 689 -28.87 -7.09 35.90
C PRO A 689 -30.33 -6.85 35.50
N VAL A 690 -30.54 -6.23 34.35
CA VAL A 690 -31.85 -6.20 33.70
C VAL A 690 -32.11 -7.64 33.25
N SER A 691 -32.98 -8.32 33.97
CA SER A 691 -33.50 -9.63 33.60
C SER A 691 -34.33 -9.51 32.33
N ARG A 692 -33.76 -9.93 31.20
CA ARG A 692 -34.53 -10.34 30.01
C ARG A 692 -34.55 -11.86 29.98
N PRO A 693 -35.71 -12.49 29.80
CA PRO A 693 -35.80 -13.94 29.76
C PRO A 693 -35.13 -14.45 28.47
N PHE A 694 -34.07 -15.23 28.66
CA PHE A 694 -33.40 -15.93 27.59
C PHE A 694 -34.23 -17.16 27.24
N ALA A 695 -35.00 -17.09 26.16
CA ALA A 695 -35.60 -18.27 25.57
C ALA A 695 -34.49 -19.11 24.92
N ALA A 696 -34.29 -20.28 25.45
CA ALA A 696 -33.42 -21.29 24.89
C ALA A 696 -33.92 -21.71 23.48
N ARG A 697 -33.06 -21.54 22.48
CA ARG A 697 -33.04 -22.38 21.25
C ARG A 697 -31.62 -22.24 20.65
N GLY A 698 -30.85 -23.22 20.80
CA GLY A 698 -30.39 -24.34 20.04
C GLY A 698 -29.49 -23.97 18.87
N ALA A 699 -28.38 -24.65 18.92
CA ALA A 699 -27.39 -24.96 17.90
C ALA A 699 -26.01 -24.31 18.16
N ALA A 700 -25.21 -25.04 18.93
CA ALA A 700 -23.78 -24.84 19.06
C ALA A 700 -23.11 -25.04 17.71
N SER A 701 -22.39 -24.00 17.24
CA SER A 701 -21.32 -24.18 16.29
C SER A 701 -20.21 -24.96 17.01
N VAL A 702 -19.91 -26.14 16.52
CA VAL A 702 -18.83 -27.02 17.00
C VAL A 702 -17.50 -26.32 16.74
N ARG A 703 -17.03 -25.51 17.70
CA ARG A 703 -15.58 -25.28 17.84
C ARG A 703 -15.00 -26.59 18.34
N THR A 704 -14.09 -27.19 17.60
CA THR A 704 -13.27 -28.32 18.05
C THR A 704 -12.45 -27.84 19.23
N VAL A 705 -12.98 -28.05 20.45
CA VAL A 705 -12.24 -27.78 21.70
C VAL A 705 -11.28 -28.95 21.86
N HIS A 706 -9.99 -28.66 21.86
CA HIS A 706 -8.98 -29.65 22.16
C HIS A 706 -9.18 -30.14 23.62
N THR A 707 -9.28 -31.44 23.79
CA THR A 707 -9.47 -32.06 25.12
C THR A 707 -8.15 -32.38 25.80
N ILE A 708 -7.03 -32.11 25.18
CA ILE A 708 -5.68 -32.44 25.65
C ILE A 708 -4.78 -31.21 25.53
N LEU A 709 -4.12 -30.84 26.64
CA LEU A 709 -3.10 -29.80 26.67
C LEU A 709 -1.74 -30.41 27.02
N ASN A 710 -0.71 -30.08 26.24
CA ASN A 710 0.66 -30.52 26.47
C ASN A 710 1.54 -29.35 26.96
N VAL A 711 2.08 -29.50 28.19
CA VAL A 711 2.96 -28.52 28.85
C VAL A 711 4.34 -29.10 29.20
N ILE A 712 4.75 -30.20 28.57
CA ILE A 712 6.07 -30.79 28.77
C ILE A 712 7.18 -29.79 28.41
N GLY A 713 8.19 -29.68 29.28
CA GLY A 713 9.37 -28.84 29.08
C GLY A 713 9.19 -27.37 29.48
N LYS A 714 8.01 -26.97 29.98
CA LYS A 714 7.75 -25.65 30.55
C LYS A 714 8.07 -25.59 32.04
N THR A 715 8.31 -24.39 32.55
CA THR A 715 8.36 -24.12 33.99
C THR A 715 6.94 -24.05 34.57
N VAL A 716 6.78 -24.16 35.90
CA VAL A 716 5.47 -24.07 36.55
C VAL A 716 4.81 -22.71 36.25
N ASP A 717 5.60 -21.64 36.29
CA ASP A 717 5.12 -20.27 36.07
C ASP A 717 4.65 -20.03 34.62
N GLU A 718 5.20 -20.75 33.66
CA GLU A 718 4.78 -20.70 32.25
C GLU A 718 3.58 -21.61 31.97
N ALA A 719 3.48 -22.75 32.65
CA ALA A 719 2.43 -23.74 32.43
C ALA A 719 1.09 -23.33 33.05
N VAL A 720 1.10 -22.75 34.25
CA VAL A 720 -0.13 -22.39 34.97
C VAL A 720 -1.05 -21.43 34.19
N PRO A 721 -0.58 -20.37 33.55
CA PRO A 721 -1.44 -19.49 32.72
C PRO A 721 -2.07 -20.20 31.52
N GLU A 722 -1.36 -21.16 30.91
CA GLU A 722 -1.89 -21.94 29.79
C GLU A 722 -2.93 -22.96 30.26
N VAL A 723 -2.68 -23.61 31.39
CA VAL A 723 -3.62 -24.53 32.02
C VAL A 723 -4.90 -23.79 32.43
N ASP A 724 -4.79 -22.58 32.98
CA ASP A 724 -5.95 -21.76 33.36
C ASP A 724 -6.83 -21.44 32.15
N ARG A 725 -6.22 -20.95 31.06
CA ARG A 725 -6.95 -20.65 29.82
C ARG A 725 -7.63 -21.87 29.23
N PHE A 726 -6.89 -22.98 29.12
CA PHE A 726 -7.40 -24.25 28.60
C PHE A 726 -8.58 -24.79 29.40
N LEU A 727 -8.47 -24.79 30.72
CA LEU A 727 -9.54 -25.27 31.61
C LEU A 727 -10.79 -24.39 31.53
N ASN A 728 -10.62 -23.07 31.45
CA ASN A 728 -11.74 -22.14 31.27
C ASN A 728 -12.44 -22.34 29.91
N GLU A 729 -11.69 -22.56 28.83
CA GLU A 729 -12.25 -22.86 27.50
C GLU A 729 -13.04 -24.17 27.49
N CYS A 730 -12.49 -25.24 28.10
CA CYS A 730 -13.15 -26.54 28.21
C CYS A 730 -14.40 -26.48 29.12
N PHE A 731 -14.33 -25.78 30.24
CA PHE A 731 -15.45 -25.61 31.17
C PHE A 731 -16.61 -24.85 30.50
N MET A 732 -16.30 -23.74 29.77
CA MET A 732 -17.31 -22.98 29.06
C MET A 732 -17.95 -23.75 27.88
N ALA A 733 -17.19 -24.69 27.30
CA ALA A 733 -17.69 -25.58 26.24
C ALA A 733 -18.42 -26.82 26.79
N GLY A 734 -18.45 -27.05 28.10
CA GLY A 734 -19.09 -28.20 28.72
C GLY A 734 -18.39 -29.53 28.44
N VAL A 735 -17.08 -29.50 28.15
CA VAL A 735 -16.30 -30.70 27.79
C VAL A 735 -15.56 -31.23 29.01
N SER A 736 -15.87 -32.44 29.45
CA SER A 736 -15.25 -33.14 30.58
C SER A 736 -15.27 -34.64 30.30
N PRO A 737 -14.21 -35.41 30.62
CA PRO A 737 -12.94 -35.00 31.21
C PRO A 737 -11.96 -34.41 30.21
N VAL A 738 -10.95 -33.65 30.68
CA VAL A 738 -9.86 -33.11 29.91
C VAL A 738 -8.50 -33.56 30.47
N GLN A 739 -7.46 -33.62 29.63
CA GLN A 739 -6.16 -34.15 29.99
C GLN A 739 -5.06 -33.08 29.88
N ILE A 740 -4.20 -33.00 30.89
CA ILE A 740 -3.03 -32.14 30.95
C ILE A 740 -1.78 -33.03 30.99
N ILE A 741 -0.97 -32.98 29.94
CA ILE A 741 0.26 -33.76 29.78
C ILE A 741 1.45 -32.90 30.27
N HIS A 742 2.01 -33.28 31.43
CA HIS A 742 3.14 -32.57 32.06
C HIS A 742 4.44 -33.40 32.09
N GLY A 743 4.37 -34.64 31.69
CA GLY A 743 5.51 -35.59 31.74
C GLY A 743 5.85 -36.11 33.12
N LYS A 744 6.75 -37.08 33.17
CA LYS A 744 7.17 -37.73 34.42
C LYS A 744 8.35 -37.05 35.12
N GLY A 745 9.19 -36.29 34.46
CA GLY A 745 10.34 -35.51 34.92
C GLY A 745 10.66 -35.59 36.44
N THR A 746 11.07 -34.48 37.04
CA THR A 746 11.31 -34.34 38.49
C THR A 746 10.04 -34.30 39.33
N GLY A 747 8.86 -34.22 38.71
CA GLY A 747 7.56 -34.09 39.38
C GLY A 747 7.18 -32.67 39.76
N ALA A 748 8.06 -31.67 39.60
CA ALA A 748 7.79 -30.28 39.98
C ALA A 748 6.61 -29.67 39.20
N LEU A 749 6.54 -29.92 37.89
CA LEU A 749 5.46 -29.41 37.02
C LEU A 749 4.11 -30.06 37.37
N ARG A 750 4.09 -31.37 37.65
CA ARG A 750 2.91 -32.09 38.15
C ARG A 750 2.41 -31.48 39.45
N GLN A 751 3.31 -31.29 40.43
CA GLN A 751 2.96 -30.77 41.74
C GLN A 751 2.40 -29.33 41.61
N GLY A 752 3.05 -28.46 40.84
CA GLY A 752 2.60 -27.09 40.64
C GLY A 752 1.22 -27.03 39.96
N ILE A 753 0.96 -27.86 38.94
CA ILE A 753 -0.35 -27.94 38.29
C ILE A 753 -1.42 -28.48 39.26
N GLN A 754 -1.12 -29.53 40.04
CA GLN A 754 -2.08 -30.06 41.03
C GLN A 754 -2.38 -29.07 42.14
N GLU A 755 -1.40 -28.31 42.64
CA GLU A 755 -1.61 -27.23 43.59
C GLU A 755 -2.52 -26.14 42.99
N TYR A 756 -2.31 -25.78 41.74
CA TYR A 756 -3.16 -24.82 41.04
C TYR A 756 -4.59 -25.33 40.86
N LEU A 757 -4.80 -26.57 40.41
CA LEU A 757 -6.12 -27.18 40.25
C LEU A 757 -6.96 -27.18 41.55
N ARG A 758 -6.32 -27.34 42.72
CA ARG A 758 -6.99 -27.24 44.03
C ARG A 758 -7.52 -25.84 44.35
N THR A 759 -7.04 -24.82 43.67
CA THR A 759 -7.48 -23.43 43.88
C THR A 759 -8.71 -23.07 43.03
N LEU A 760 -9.07 -23.90 42.05
CA LEU A 760 -10.15 -23.64 41.09
C LEU A 760 -11.49 -24.20 41.61
N ASN A 761 -12.48 -23.36 41.81
CA ASN A 761 -13.79 -23.74 42.35
C ASN A 761 -14.69 -24.51 41.35
N PHE A 762 -14.35 -24.51 40.07
CA PHE A 762 -15.11 -25.18 39.02
C PHE A 762 -14.57 -26.57 38.66
N VAL A 763 -13.41 -26.98 39.21
CA VAL A 763 -12.86 -28.32 39.11
C VAL A 763 -13.45 -29.16 40.20
N LYS A 764 -14.18 -30.24 39.84
CA LYS A 764 -14.79 -31.16 40.77
C LYS A 764 -13.79 -32.17 41.31
N GLU A 765 -13.04 -32.78 40.40
CA GLU A 765 -12.09 -33.85 40.72
C GLU A 765 -10.95 -33.85 39.72
N PHE A 766 -9.76 -34.26 40.10
CA PHE A 766 -8.64 -34.55 39.24
C PHE A 766 -7.79 -35.69 39.78
N HIS A 767 -7.29 -36.53 38.87
CA HIS A 767 -6.43 -37.67 39.26
C HIS A 767 -5.40 -37.93 38.12
N GLU A 768 -4.44 -38.83 38.42
CA GLU A 768 -3.51 -39.30 37.42
C GLU A 768 -4.23 -40.19 36.40
N ALA A 769 -3.91 -40.03 35.11
CA ALA A 769 -4.52 -40.82 34.06
C ALA A 769 -4.13 -42.32 34.19
N ASP A 770 -4.97 -43.19 33.67
CA ASP A 770 -4.69 -44.61 33.60
C ASP A 770 -3.35 -44.90 32.92
N TYR A 771 -2.68 -46.01 33.30
CA TYR A 771 -1.38 -46.42 32.77
C TYR A 771 -1.34 -46.47 31.21
N ARG A 772 -2.47 -46.78 30.56
CA ARG A 772 -2.63 -46.82 29.12
C ARG A 772 -2.71 -45.43 28.47
N ASN A 773 -3.07 -44.40 29.26
CA ASN A 773 -3.27 -43.01 28.82
C ASN A 773 -2.14 -42.08 29.30
N GLY A 774 -0.97 -42.62 29.67
CA GLY A 774 0.20 -41.84 30.07
C GLY A 774 0.57 -41.92 31.53
N GLY A 775 -0.29 -42.48 32.42
CA GLY A 775 -0.02 -42.70 33.83
C GLY A 775 0.37 -41.43 34.57
N ALA A 776 1.38 -41.52 35.46
CA ALA A 776 1.88 -40.42 36.30
C ALA A 776 2.43 -39.18 35.52
N GLY A 777 2.43 -39.20 34.17
CA GLY A 777 2.82 -38.07 33.34
C GLY A 777 1.65 -37.23 32.84
N VAL A 778 0.40 -37.61 33.15
CA VAL A 778 -0.84 -36.96 32.67
C VAL A 778 -1.80 -36.80 33.88
N THR A 779 -2.40 -35.62 33.99
CA THR A 779 -3.47 -35.34 34.97
C THR A 779 -4.79 -35.20 34.21
N GLU A 780 -5.79 -36.02 34.58
CA GLU A 780 -7.17 -35.89 34.12
C GLU A 780 -7.95 -34.97 35.05
N VAL A 781 -8.73 -34.06 34.47
CA VAL A 781 -9.50 -33.04 35.21
C VAL A 781 -10.97 -33.15 34.82
N PHE A 782 -11.84 -33.14 35.83
CA PHE A 782 -13.29 -33.23 35.72
C PHE A 782 -13.97 -31.96 36.26
N PHE A 783 -14.94 -31.45 35.49
CA PHE A 783 -15.69 -30.24 35.80
C PHE A 783 -17.09 -30.55 36.39
#